data_95359e28b0d473c36713b2a1c2f7935e
#
_entry.id   95359e28b0d473c36713b2a1c2f7935e
#
_cell.length_a   1.000
_cell.length_b   1.000
_cell.length_c   1.000
_cell.angle_alpha   90.00
_cell.angle_beta   90.00
_cell.angle_gamma   90.00
#
_symmetry.space_group_name_H-M   'P 1'
#
loop_
_entity.id
_entity.type
_entity.pdbx_description
1 polymer ?
#
loop_
_entity_poly.entity_id
_entity_poly.type
_entity_poly.pdbx_seq_one_letter_code
_entity_poly.pdbx_strand_id
1 'polypeptide(L)'
;VKGGAIAVALAFAAFVVAKGTPTLRHDWNWPIDRVAIPSFFNESIGGWLPVGFGVANTHPTTYLIALPLTATMWVAGPLIALTLLAFATGYCSMRAAANIASRLGSAVPAAVGAGLLALFNPWVYNEVVAGHLVMVLAYGGVIGLLAEMLRGRDASPVRLALWLVLIEAQLQLFIVATAATIAFALVTKKWLPIAVAAIAALPTAVGLIADRGALLQTPYSVQWQANQSLSPVALLSLGGYFPGYADRLGLAAQVAIWTLCALAVAGVLAGRRRRAVRWAAAAAGLVYLCALGVHGPLDAAYEWTVRSIPESGVFRELYDFGGVFAALLITLASAATGRTKALGYLALLAGAVLPVTWLIHPPSDLWVGAQTYPHPIIGAPPFSRVALLPAFQPLQLRAGGGDGADPDAIGYPGHVATLNEYLPAYPVDMALAQYEQNGNSAALRALGVSRIVARPWLVSRSNGEIGLAAPSLGTRLQLAAQRSTDVAGAAPLISACTNARIVASVDRSEPCDIFFGDAPGSAGVTPFRGPSDSIDPAVAWIDARLAFARVPALAQGIGGVLTLSRRPTPVTPGAWLLAYVRGQLTASDGRALVGGLGAFTWISIPPNVDSVSCAGLCELVAESRFFPAIPLHQGAVRTAALPFDQIAPWLYRVHGIAGAVALVRLNERYDPGWIALRAWHVLPHVRLALAANGWMLADRSSRDVFLVQITAFLQQIAELAGVVCVLSLLKALVREPTKRV
;
A
#
# COMPACT_ATOMS: atom_id res chain seq x y z
N VAL A 1 -18.76 13.71 -31.93
CA VAL A 1 -18.05 13.59 -30.66
C VAL A 1 -17.99 12.13 -30.16
N LYS A 2 -19.12 11.34 -30.23
CA LYS A 2 -19.10 9.95 -29.71
C LYS A 2 -18.10 9.06 -30.45
N GLY A 3 -18.09 9.02 -31.78
CA GLY A 3 -17.14 8.21 -32.56
C GLY A 3 -15.67 8.61 -32.32
N GLY A 4 -15.43 9.92 -32.25
CA GLY A 4 -14.08 10.42 -31.95
C GLY A 4 -13.57 10.00 -30.53
N ALA A 5 -14.46 10.01 -29.53
CA ALA A 5 -14.09 9.57 -28.19
C ALA A 5 -13.72 8.07 -28.13
N ILE A 6 -14.40 7.23 -28.92
CA ILE A 6 -14.07 5.81 -29.03
C ILE A 6 -12.69 5.64 -29.68
N ALA A 7 -12.41 6.31 -30.80
CA ALA A 7 -11.13 6.21 -31.48
C ALA A 7 -9.96 6.66 -30.60
N VAL A 8 -10.12 7.77 -29.87
CA VAL A 8 -9.11 8.28 -28.93
C VAL A 8 -8.91 7.33 -27.74
N ALA A 9 -9.99 6.76 -27.21
CA ALA A 9 -9.90 5.77 -26.12
C ALA A 9 -9.19 4.49 -26.57
N LEU A 10 -9.42 4.03 -27.80
CA LEU A 10 -8.69 2.90 -28.38
C LEU A 10 -7.18 3.21 -28.54
N ALA A 11 -6.83 4.42 -29.01
CA ALA A 11 -5.45 4.86 -29.11
C ALA A 11 -4.79 4.91 -27.72
N PHE A 12 -5.48 5.43 -26.71
CA PHE A 12 -4.98 5.42 -25.33
C PHE A 12 -4.74 4.01 -24.81
N ALA A 13 -5.70 3.09 -24.99
CA ALA A 13 -5.53 1.70 -24.61
C ALA A 13 -4.33 1.06 -25.33
N ALA A 14 -4.13 1.36 -26.62
CA ALA A 14 -2.97 0.87 -27.38
C ALA A 14 -1.64 1.36 -26.80
N PHE A 15 -1.54 2.61 -26.30
CA PHE A 15 -0.35 3.08 -25.60
C PHE A 15 -0.07 2.30 -24.32
N VAL A 16 -1.12 1.95 -23.55
CA VAL A 16 -0.97 1.21 -22.29
C VAL A 16 -0.49 -0.23 -22.53
N VAL A 17 -1.01 -0.88 -23.59
CA VAL A 17 -0.71 -2.30 -23.85
C VAL A 17 0.30 -2.53 -24.99
N ALA A 18 1.01 -1.50 -25.40
CA ALA A 18 1.93 -1.56 -26.59
C ALA A 18 3.00 -2.65 -26.48
N LYS A 19 3.44 -3.00 -25.28
CA LYS A 19 4.39 -4.10 -25.01
C LYS A 19 3.75 -5.28 -24.25
N GLY A 20 2.44 -5.46 -24.34
CA GLY A 20 1.69 -6.39 -23.53
C GLY A 20 1.38 -5.85 -22.14
N THR A 21 1.30 -6.72 -21.14
CA THR A 21 1.09 -6.33 -19.73
C THR A 21 2.34 -5.64 -19.21
N PRO A 22 2.25 -4.38 -18.71
CA PRO A 22 3.39 -3.70 -18.08
C PRO A 22 3.83 -4.39 -16.80
N THR A 23 5.15 -4.42 -16.57
CA THR A 23 5.76 -4.91 -15.33
C THR A 23 7.08 -4.18 -15.05
N LEU A 24 7.62 -4.30 -13.85
CA LEU A 24 8.86 -3.65 -13.41
C LEU A 24 8.87 -2.15 -13.70
N ARG A 25 7.81 -1.48 -13.35
CA ARG A 25 7.76 -0.01 -13.32
C ARG A 25 6.87 0.43 -12.18
N HIS A 26 7.45 1.10 -11.20
CA HIS A 26 6.80 1.68 -10.01
C HIS A 26 5.75 0.72 -9.43
N ASP A 27 4.48 1.07 -9.43
CA ASP A 27 3.39 0.29 -8.82
C ASP A 27 2.57 -0.53 -9.83
N TRP A 28 3.17 -0.88 -10.98
CA TRP A 28 2.50 -1.79 -11.91
C TRP A 28 2.33 -3.20 -11.32
N ASN A 29 1.24 -3.39 -10.57
CA ASN A 29 0.85 -4.63 -9.90
C ASN A 29 -0.25 -5.38 -10.69
N TRP A 30 -0.12 -5.49 -12.00
CA TRP A 30 -1.11 -6.16 -12.83
C TRP A 30 -0.78 -7.63 -13.04
N PRO A 31 -1.77 -8.56 -12.95
CA PRO A 31 -1.54 -9.98 -13.21
C PRO A 31 -0.95 -10.21 -14.61
N ILE A 32 0.13 -10.95 -14.69
CA ILE A 32 0.78 -11.29 -15.95
C ILE A 32 0.13 -12.51 -16.62
N ASP A 33 -0.40 -13.40 -15.81
CA ASP A 33 -1.10 -14.61 -16.24
C ASP A 33 -2.33 -14.91 -15.36
N ARG A 34 -3.00 -16.02 -15.63
CA ARG A 34 -4.19 -16.44 -14.88
C ARG A 34 -3.88 -16.93 -13.47
N VAL A 35 -2.66 -17.39 -13.22
CA VAL A 35 -2.25 -17.87 -11.89
C VAL A 35 -2.21 -16.72 -10.88
N ALA A 36 -1.90 -15.52 -11.34
CA ALA A 36 -1.85 -14.31 -10.52
C ALA A 36 -3.24 -13.67 -10.21
N ILE A 37 -4.32 -14.12 -10.87
CA ILE A 37 -5.66 -13.52 -10.68
C ILE A 37 -6.16 -13.60 -9.23
N PRO A 38 -6.00 -14.73 -8.49
CA PRO A 38 -6.43 -14.79 -7.10
C PRO A 38 -5.70 -13.78 -6.20
N SER A 39 -4.40 -13.58 -6.39
CA SER A 39 -3.61 -12.60 -5.63
C SER A 39 -4.11 -11.18 -5.89
N PHE A 40 -4.28 -10.79 -7.16
CA PHE A 40 -4.85 -9.50 -7.54
C PHE A 40 -6.23 -9.27 -6.92
N PHE A 41 -7.09 -10.29 -6.95
CA PHE A 41 -8.42 -10.21 -6.36
C PHE A 41 -8.34 -9.98 -4.86
N ASN A 42 -7.53 -10.77 -4.15
CA ASN A 42 -7.36 -10.65 -2.70
C ASN A 42 -6.79 -9.27 -2.27
N GLU A 43 -5.85 -8.71 -3.05
CA GLU A 43 -5.33 -7.35 -2.78
C GLU A 43 -6.39 -6.26 -2.98
N SER A 44 -7.35 -6.49 -3.86
CA SER A 44 -8.37 -5.51 -4.24
C SER A 44 -9.59 -5.51 -3.34
N ILE A 45 -9.81 -6.58 -2.57
CA ILE A 45 -10.93 -6.71 -1.63
C ILE A 45 -10.44 -6.60 -0.19
N GLY A 46 -11.36 -6.31 0.74
CA GLY A 46 -11.07 -6.35 2.17
C GLY A 46 -10.72 -7.74 2.65
N GLY A 47 -9.88 -7.83 3.64
CA GLY A 47 -9.55 -9.11 4.21
C GLY A 47 -8.14 -9.21 4.76
N TRP A 48 -7.65 -10.43 4.82
CA TRP A 48 -6.30 -10.74 5.27
C TRP A 48 -5.43 -11.13 4.07
N LEU A 49 -4.32 -10.45 3.90
CA LEU A 49 -3.35 -10.72 2.84
C LEU A 49 -2.23 -11.61 3.36
N PRO A 50 -1.93 -12.74 2.70
CA PRO A 50 -0.86 -13.64 3.12
C PRO A 50 0.55 -13.14 2.74
N VAL A 51 0.69 -11.87 2.44
CA VAL A 51 1.96 -11.23 2.06
C VAL A 51 2.83 -11.00 3.30
N GLY A 52 4.13 -11.22 3.19
CA GLY A 52 5.04 -11.11 4.32
C GLY A 52 4.73 -12.15 5.41
N PHE A 53 4.35 -11.69 6.59
CA PHE A 53 3.89 -12.56 7.69
C PHE A 53 2.38 -12.50 7.93
N GLY A 54 1.64 -12.00 6.94
CA GLY A 54 0.21 -11.71 7.01
C GLY A 54 -0.05 -10.27 7.42
N VAL A 55 -0.96 -9.61 6.74
CA VAL A 55 -1.36 -8.22 6.99
C VAL A 55 -2.83 -8.01 6.67
N ALA A 56 -3.52 -7.22 7.48
CA ALA A 56 -4.89 -6.82 7.18
C ALA A 56 -4.91 -5.85 5.99
N ASN A 57 -5.81 -6.07 5.03
CA ASN A 57 -6.10 -5.08 3.99
C ASN A 57 -7.01 -4.00 4.58
N THR A 58 -6.43 -2.89 5.01
CA THR A 58 -7.15 -1.86 5.76
C THR A 58 -7.96 -0.90 4.89
N HIS A 59 -7.71 -0.86 3.58
CA HIS A 59 -8.34 0.12 2.69
C HIS A 59 -8.62 -0.45 1.28
N PRO A 60 -9.55 -1.40 1.15
CA PRO A 60 -9.91 -2.01 -0.12
C PRO A 60 -10.75 -1.04 -0.98
N THR A 61 -10.12 0.00 -1.52
CA THR A 61 -10.82 1.04 -2.30
C THR A 61 -11.22 0.59 -3.70
N THR A 62 -10.58 -0.45 -4.23
CA THR A 62 -10.78 -0.88 -5.62
C THR A 62 -11.80 -2.00 -5.79
N TYR A 63 -12.43 -2.50 -4.72
CA TYR A 63 -13.25 -3.72 -4.74
C TYR A 63 -14.39 -3.69 -5.78
N LEU A 64 -15.07 -2.55 -5.97
CA LEU A 64 -16.16 -2.40 -6.93
C LEU A 64 -15.69 -2.49 -8.39
N ILE A 65 -14.42 -2.14 -8.66
CA ILE A 65 -13.81 -2.23 -9.99
C ILE A 65 -13.14 -3.60 -10.16
N ALA A 66 -12.55 -4.15 -9.10
CA ALA A 66 -11.85 -5.42 -9.13
C ALA A 66 -12.79 -6.60 -9.48
N LEU A 67 -14.02 -6.59 -8.99
CA LEU A 67 -14.98 -7.65 -9.28
C LEU A 67 -15.21 -7.85 -10.80
N PRO A 68 -15.65 -6.84 -11.60
CA PRO A 68 -15.82 -7.00 -13.04
C PRO A 68 -14.48 -7.25 -13.77
N LEU A 69 -13.38 -6.66 -13.30
CA LEU A 69 -12.05 -6.91 -13.88
C LEU A 69 -11.63 -8.37 -13.68
N THR A 70 -11.75 -8.90 -12.48
CA THR A 70 -11.42 -10.31 -12.16
C THR A 70 -12.26 -11.26 -12.98
N ALA A 71 -13.57 -11.02 -13.10
CA ALA A 71 -14.44 -11.80 -13.98
C ALA A 71 -13.96 -11.77 -15.43
N THR A 72 -13.56 -10.59 -15.92
CA THR A 72 -13.02 -10.44 -17.28
C THR A 72 -11.68 -11.16 -17.44
N MET A 73 -10.80 -11.08 -16.43
CA MET A 73 -9.51 -11.79 -16.45
C MET A 73 -9.69 -13.31 -16.54
N TRP A 74 -10.65 -13.86 -15.79
CA TRP A 74 -10.94 -15.31 -15.84
C TRP A 74 -11.46 -15.75 -17.21
N VAL A 75 -12.32 -14.96 -17.83
CA VAL A 75 -12.92 -15.30 -19.13
C VAL A 75 -11.94 -15.04 -20.27
N ALA A 76 -11.37 -13.82 -20.34
CA ALA A 76 -10.63 -13.33 -21.49
C ALA A 76 -9.13 -13.14 -21.28
N GLY A 77 -8.66 -13.25 -20.04
CA GLY A 77 -7.26 -13.09 -19.65
C GLY A 77 -6.90 -11.67 -19.18
N PRO A 78 -5.77 -11.55 -18.43
CA PRO A 78 -5.37 -10.29 -17.80
C PRO A 78 -5.11 -9.15 -18.79
N LEU A 79 -4.51 -9.43 -19.95
CA LEU A 79 -4.20 -8.40 -20.95
C LEU A 79 -5.48 -7.78 -21.55
N ILE A 80 -6.51 -8.58 -21.80
CA ILE A 80 -7.80 -8.07 -22.31
C ILE A 80 -8.50 -7.23 -21.25
N ALA A 81 -8.49 -7.67 -20.00
CA ALA A 81 -9.03 -6.90 -18.88
C ALA A 81 -8.31 -5.54 -18.72
N LEU A 82 -6.97 -5.51 -18.82
CA LEU A 82 -6.20 -4.28 -18.82
C LEU A 82 -6.56 -3.37 -19.99
N THR A 83 -6.69 -3.94 -21.18
CA THR A 83 -7.10 -3.18 -22.40
C THR A 83 -8.48 -2.55 -22.23
N LEU A 84 -9.43 -3.29 -21.67
CA LEU A 84 -10.79 -2.78 -21.39
C LEU A 84 -10.77 -1.70 -20.28
N LEU A 85 -9.97 -1.87 -19.24
CA LEU A 85 -9.79 -0.85 -18.21
C LEU A 85 -9.21 0.44 -18.81
N ALA A 86 -8.13 0.33 -19.60
CA ALA A 86 -7.52 1.47 -20.26
C ALA A 86 -8.51 2.14 -21.24
N PHE A 87 -9.25 1.37 -22.02
CA PHE A 87 -10.30 1.89 -22.89
C PHE A 87 -11.38 2.64 -22.10
N ALA A 88 -11.89 2.05 -21.01
CA ALA A 88 -12.90 2.68 -20.17
C ALA A 88 -12.38 3.99 -19.57
N THR A 89 -11.14 4.00 -19.09
CA THR A 89 -10.44 5.18 -18.56
C THR A 89 -10.38 6.29 -19.60
N GLY A 90 -9.91 5.99 -20.81
CA GLY A 90 -9.82 6.93 -21.93
C GLY A 90 -11.19 7.45 -22.34
N TYR A 91 -12.17 6.57 -22.49
CA TYR A 91 -13.52 6.95 -22.88
C TYR A 91 -14.23 7.82 -21.85
N CYS A 92 -14.15 7.46 -20.55
CA CYS A 92 -14.74 8.23 -19.46
C CYS A 92 -14.15 9.64 -19.38
N SER A 93 -12.82 9.77 -19.37
CA SER A 93 -12.13 11.07 -19.28
C SER A 93 -12.46 11.96 -20.48
N MET A 94 -12.35 11.42 -21.71
CA MET A 94 -12.65 12.13 -22.94
C MET A 94 -14.09 12.63 -23.00
N ARG A 95 -15.05 11.75 -22.70
CA ARG A 95 -16.48 12.06 -22.72
C ARG A 95 -16.88 13.07 -21.65
N ALA A 96 -16.35 12.91 -20.45
CA ALA A 96 -16.64 13.80 -19.33
C ALA A 96 -16.14 15.22 -19.61
N ALA A 97 -14.91 15.39 -20.11
CA ALA A 97 -14.36 16.68 -20.47
C ALA A 97 -15.11 17.33 -21.66
N ALA A 98 -15.43 16.56 -22.69
CA ALA A 98 -16.26 17.05 -23.80
C ALA A 98 -17.65 17.50 -23.33
N ASN A 99 -18.25 16.81 -22.36
CA ASN A 99 -19.52 17.21 -21.76
C ASN A 99 -19.40 18.54 -20.99
N ILE A 100 -18.31 18.76 -20.23
CA ILE A 100 -18.05 20.05 -19.57
C ILE A 100 -18.02 21.17 -20.62
N ALA A 101 -17.20 21.00 -21.66
CA ALA A 101 -17.06 22.00 -22.73
C ALA A 101 -18.41 22.32 -23.41
N SER A 102 -19.17 21.28 -23.78
CA SER A 102 -20.48 21.44 -24.39
C SER A 102 -21.47 22.19 -23.49
N ARG A 103 -21.50 21.89 -22.18
CA ARG A 103 -22.38 22.54 -21.20
C ARG A 103 -22.02 24.01 -20.97
N LEU A 104 -20.77 24.37 -21.16
CA LEU A 104 -20.29 25.75 -21.04
C LEU A 104 -20.47 26.53 -22.36
N GLY A 105 -21.05 25.89 -23.41
CA GLY A 105 -21.37 26.49 -24.68
C GLY A 105 -20.25 26.42 -25.72
N SER A 106 -19.28 25.55 -25.53
CA SER A 106 -18.16 25.38 -26.46
C SER A 106 -18.57 24.62 -27.71
N ALA A 107 -18.00 25.01 -28.86
CA ALA A 107 -18.15 24.31 -30.13
C ALA A 107 -17.45 22.95 -30.13
N VAL A 108 -17.77 22.09 -31.09
CA VAL A 108 -17.19 20.74 -31.23
C VAL A 108 -15.68 20.70 -31.20
N PRO A 109 -14.90 21.59 -31.88
CA PRO A 109 -13.45 21.59 -31.78
C PRO A 109 -12.93 21.77 -30.35
N ALA A 110 -13.55 22.70 -29.59
CA ALA A 110 -13.18 22.90 -28.18
C ALA A 110 -13.52 21.68 -27.30
N ALA A 111 -14.63 21.01 -27.54
CA ALA A 111 -15.02 19.81 -26.84
C ALA A 111 -14.06 18.64 -27.10
N VAL A 112 -13.57 18.50 -28.32
CA VAL A 112 -12.51 17.53 -28.67
C VAL A 112 -11.20 17.91 -27.99
N GLY A 113 -10.78 19.19 -28.08
CA GLY A 113 -9.57 19.70 -27.43
C GLY A 113 -9.57 19.48 -25.92
N ALA A 114 -10.70 19.79 -25.25
CA ALA A 114 -10.86 19.54 -23.82
C ALA A 114 -10.70 18.04 -23.46
N GLY A 115 -11.24 17.15 -24.30
CA GLY A 115 -11.07 15.70 -24.11
C GLY A 115 -9.63 15.23 -24.28
N LEU A 116 -8.92 15.71 -25.29
CA LEU A 116 -7.50 15.39 -25.53
C LEU A 116 -6.62 15.93 -24.39
N LEU A 117 -6.85 17.17 -23.96
CA LEU A 117 -6.16 17.77 -22.81
C LEU A 117 -6.42 17.00 -21.53
N ALA A 118 -7.63 16.46 -21.34
CA ALA A 118 -7.96 15.64 -20.17
C ALA A 118 -7.20 14.31 -20.17
N LEU A 119 -7.03 13.67 -21.34
CA LEU A 119 -6.53 12.32 -21.41
C LEU A 119 -5.01 12.22 -21.58
N PHE A 120 -4.38 13.17 -22.30
CA PHE A 120 -2.97 13.07 -22.67
C PHE A 120 -2.07 14.10 -21.97
N ASN A 121 -2.56 14.76 -20.89
CA ASN A 121 -1.74 15.71 -20.15
C ASN A 121 -0.59 15.01 -19.39
N PRO A 122 0.45 15.77 -18.99
CA PRO A 122 1.62 15.22 -18.29
C PRO A 122 1.30 14.50 -16.99
N TRP A 123 0.28 14.92 -16.23
CA TRP A 123 -0.13 14.21 -15.02
C TRP A 123 -0.63 12.80 -15.35
N VAL A 124 -1.52 12.66 -16.35
CA VAL A 124 -2.00 11.33 -16.79
C VAL A 124 -0.84 10.47 -17.29
N TYR A 125 0.13 11.07 -18.00
CA TYR A 125 1.32 10.35 -18.42
C TYR A 125 2.11 9.77 -17.24
N ASN A 126 2.36 10.58 -16.22
CA ASN A 126 3.03 10.15 -14.99
C ASN A 126 2.29 8.99 -14.34
N GLU A 127 0.97 9.13 -14.13
CA GLU A 127 0.16 8.11 -13.47
C GLU A 127 0.10 6.79 -14.27
N VAL A 128 0.00 6.88 -15.60
CA VAL A 128 0.05 5.69 -16.47
C VAL A 128 1.40 5.00 -16.38
N VAL A 129 2.50 5.76 -16.41
CA VAL A 129 3.84 5.19 -16.26
C VAL A 129 4.04 4.56 -14.89
N ALA A 130 3.51 5.18 -13.84
CA ALA A 130 3.58 4.69 -12.47
C ALA A 130 2.75 3.41 -12.21
N GLY A 131 1.77 3.11 -13.07
CA GLY A 131 0.87 1.96 -12.85
C GLY A 131 -0.47 2.33 -12.22
N HIS A 132 -0.72 3.61 -12.01
CA HIS A 132 -1.92 4.12 -11.35
C HIS A 132 -3.11 4.30 -12.31
N LEU A 133 -3.34 3.31 -13.18
CA LEU A 133 -4.42 3.39 -14.18
C LEU A 133 -5.81 3.54 -13.55
N VAL A 134 -6.02 2.94 -12.37
CA VAL A 134 -7.26 3.09 -11.59
C VAL A 134 -7.43 4.53 -11.08
N MET A 135 -6.34 5.20 -10.72
CA MET A 135 -6.35 6.63 -10.36
C MET A 135 -6.75 7.50 -11.55
N VAL A 136 -6.25 7.20 -12.76
CA VAL A 136 -6.65 7.90 -13.98
C VAL A 136 -8.12 7.68 -14.29
N LEU A 137 -8.67 6.48 -14.01
CA LEU A 137 -10.11 6.21 -14.11
C LEU A 137 -10.89 7.05 -13.09
N ALA A 138 -10.46 7.12 -11.84
CA ALA A 138 -11.05 7.97 -10.79
C ALA A 138 -11.01 9.46 -11.15
N TYR A 139 -9.91 9.92 -11.74
CA TYR A 139 -9.80 11.26 -12.31
C TYR A 139 -10.85 11.52 -13.41
N GLY A 140 -11.06 10.57 -14.32
CA GLY A 140 -12.17 10.62 -15.28
C GLY A 140 -13.52 10.75 -14.58
N GLY A 141 -13.68 10.07 -13.44
CA GLY A 141 -14.82 10.20 -12.53
C GLY A 141 -14.98 11.61 -11.96
N VAL A 142 -13.89 12.25 -11.50
CA VAL A 142 -13.89 13.64 -11.02
C VAL A 142 -14.38 14.60 -12.11
N ILE A 143 -13.88 14.47 -13.34
CA ILE A 143 -14.36 15.27 -14.47
C ILE A 143 -15.85 15.02 -14.72
N GLY A 144 -16.29 13.75 -14.65
CA GLY A 144 -17.69 13.37 -14.82
C GLY A 144 -18.60 13.95 -13.73
N LEU A 145 -18.13 13.93 -12.48
CA LEU A 145 -18.82 14.54 -11.34
C LEU A 145 -18.97 16.05 -11.52
N LEU A 146 -17.91 16.76 -11.91
CA LEU A 146 -17.93 18.19 -12.24
C LEU A 146 -18.90 18.47 -13.38
N ALA A 147 -18.87 17.66 -14.45
CA ALA A 147 -19.81 17.79 -15.56
C ALA A 147 -21.27 17.65 -15.11
N GLU A 148 -21.57 16.77 -14.17
CA GLU A 148 -22.93 16.61 -13.65
C GLU A 148 -23.30 17.74 -12.68
N MET A 149 -22.38 18.20 -11.83
CA MET A 149 -22.61 19.36 -10.92
C MET A 149 -22.90 20.66 -11.68
N LEU A 150 -22.31 20.85 -12.88
CA LEU A 150 -22.61 22.00 -13.73
C LEU A 150 -24.09 22.09 -14.16
N ARG A 151 -24.88 21.03 -14.01
CA ARG A 151 -26.33 21.05 -14.20
C ARG A 151 -27.08 21.74 -13.05
N GLY A 152 -26.40 22.00 -11.94
CA GLY A 152 -27.01 22.60 -10.77
C GLY A 152 -28.18 21.78 -10.23
N ARG A 153 -29.36 22.38 -10.14
CA ARG A 153 -30.57 21.70 -9.63
C ARG A 153 -31.07 20.56 -10.52
N ASP A 154 -30.71 20.56 -11.81
CA ASP A 154 -31.10 19.48 -12.76
C ASP A 154 -30.11 18.30 -12.77
N ALA A 155 -29.08 18.33 -11.95
CA ALA A 155 -28.15 17.21 -11.80
C ALA A 155 -28.87 15.94 -11.34
N SER A 156 -28.59 14.80 -11.97
CA SER A 156 -29.13 13.52 -11.54
C SER A 156 -28.43 13.03 -10.28
N PRO A 157 -29.14 12.78 -9.18
CA PRO A 157 -28.52 12.24 -7.97
C PRO A 157 -27.94 10.84 -8.19
N VAL A 158 -28.52 10.04 -9.08
CA VAL A 158 -28.01 8.70 -9.43
C VAL A 158 -26.68 8.82 -10.16
N ARG A 159 -26.54 9.73 -11.13
CA ARG A 159 -25.28 9.93 -11.86
C ARG A 159 -24.19 10.50 -10.97
N LEU A 160 -24.51 11.44 -10.08
CA LEU A 160 -23.56 11.95 -9.09
C LEU A 160 -23.06 10.81 -8.20
N ALA A 161 -23.96 9.93 -7.74
CA ALA A 161 -23.60 8.77 -6.93
C ALA A 161 -22.69 7.79 -7.69
N LEU A 162 -23.02 7.49 -8.96
CA LEU A 162 -22.19 6.59 -9.78
C LEU A 162 -20.78 7.16 -10.05
N TRP A 163 -20.67 8.49 -10.25
CA TRP A 163 -19.35 9.11 -10.37
C TRP A 163 -18.56 9.02 -9.06
N LEU A 164 -19.20 9.22 -7.90
CA LEU A 164 -18.51 9.04 -6.60
C LEU A 164 -18.04 7.60 -6.39
N VAL A 165 -18.86 6.61 -6.75
CA VAL A 165 -18.47 5.20 -6.70
C VAL A 165 -17.25 4.93 -7.59
N LEU A 166 -17.18 5.53 -8.77
CA LEU A 166 -16.01 5.37 -9.64
C LEU A 166 -14.75 6.05 -9.04
N ILE A 167 -14.92 7.18 -8.36
CA ILE A 167 -13.84 7.92 -7.72
C ILE A 167 -13.35 7.20 -6.45
N GLU A 168 -14.20 6.41 -5.80
CA GLU A 168 -13.88 5.65 -4.59
C GLU A 168 -12.68 4.71 -4.79
N ALA A 169 -12.46 4.27 -6.02
CA ALA A 169 -11.26 3.50 -6.38
C ALA A 169 -9.93 4.17 -6.01
N GLN A 170 -9.95 5.48 -5.71
CA GLN A 170 -8.78 6.24 -5.24
C GLN A 170 -9.16 7.13 -4.06
N LEU A 171 -8.71 6.76 -2.87
CA LEU A 171 -9.17 7.32 -1.59
C LEU A 171 -8.97 8.84 -1.49
N GLN A 172 -7.81 9.36 -1.91
CA GLN A 172 -7.50 10.79 -1.86
C GLN A 172 -8.48 11.60 -2.71
N LEU A 173 -8.71 11.17 -3.95
CA LEU A 173 -9.66 11.81 -4.87
C LEU A 173 -11.10 11.68 -4.37
N PHE A 174 -11.44 10.53 -3.77
CA PHE A 174 -12.77 10.27 -3.22
C PHE A 174 -13.11 11.19 -2.06
N ILE A 175 -12.18 11.43 -1.12
CA ILE A 175 -12.38 12.34 0.01
C ILE A 175 -12.68 13.76 -0.52
N VAL A 176 -11.87 14.26 -1.46
CA VAL A 176 -12.04 15.60 -2.04
C VAL A 176 -13.36 15.70 -2.83
N ALA A 177 -13.68 14.69 -3.64
CA ALA A 177 -14.91 14.63 -4.40
C ALA A 177 -16.16 14.56 -3.50
N THR A 178 -16.06 13.81 -2.40
CA THR A 178 -17.14 13.71 -1.40
C THR A 178 -17.36 15.04 -0.70
N ALA A 179 -16.29 15.73 -0.29
CA ALA A 179 -16.39 17.07 0.30
C ALA A 179 -17.05 18.07 -0.66
N ALA A 180 -16.64 18.08 -1.93
CA ALA A 180 -17.28 18.90 -2.97
C ALA A 180 -18.77 18.54 -3.17
N THR A 181 -19.10 17.25 -3.08
CA THR A 181 -20.49 16.77 -3.24
C THR A 181 -21.35 17.14 -2.03
N ILE A 182 -20.78 17.13 -0.81
CA ILE A 182 -21.45 17.63 0.41
C ILE A 182 -21.79 19.11 0.23
N ALA A 183 -20.81 19.94 -0.18
CA ALA A 183 -21.06 21.36 -0.45
C ALA A 183 -22.14 21.57 -1.52
N PHE A 184 -22.15 20.76 -2.58
CA PHE A 184 -23.18 20.78 -3.60
C PHE A 184 -24.54 20.34 -3.06
N ALA A 185 -24.59 19.29 -2.24
CA ALA A 185 -25.82 18.76 -1.62
C ALA A 185 -26.47 19.77 -0.66
N LEU A 186 -25.67 20.52 0.10
CA LEU A 186 -26.16 21.58 0.98
C LEU A 186 -26.98 22.64 0.20
N VAL A 187 -26.54 22.97 -1.01
CA VAL A 187 -27.21 23.95 -1.88
C VAL A 187 -28.41 23.34 -2.64
N THR A 188 -28.27 22.10 -3.12
CA THR A 188 -29.25 21.49 -4.02
C THR A 188 -30.22 20.52 -3.34
N LYS A 189 -29.95 20.18 -2.06
CA LYS A 189 -30.70 19.19 -1.23
C LYS A 189 -30.68 17.78 -1.81
N LYS A 190 -29.62 17.41 -2.55
CA LYS A 190 -29.45 16.07 -3.16
C LYS A 190 -28.50 15.21 -2.32
N TRP A 191 -29.04 14.46 -1.34
CA TRP A 191 -28.26 13.70 -0.39
C TRP A 191 -27.95 12.25 -0.79
N LEU A 192 -28.67 11.69 -1.78
CA LEU A 192 -28.43 10.32 -2.25
C LEU A 192 -26.93 10.03 -2.57
N PRO A 193 -26.19 10.91 -3.28
CA PRO A 193 -24.79 10.66 -3.56
C PRO A 193 -23.94 10.50 -2.29
N ILE A 194 -24.24 11.22 -1.22
CA ILE A 194 -23.49 11.14 0.04
C ILE A 194 -23.80 9.82 0.76
N ALA A 195 -25.07 9.39 0.80
CA ALA A 195 -25.44 8.11 1.37
C ALA A 195 -24.73 6.94 0.64
N VAL A 196 -24.69 7.00 -0.68
CA VAL A 196 -24.00 6.01 -1.50
C VAL A 196 -22.49 6.03 -1.26
N ALA A 197 -21.90 7.22 -1.20
CA ALA A 197 -20.47 7.38 -0.89
C ALA A 197 -20.11 6.75 0.47
N ALA A 198 -20.95 6.98 1.49
CA ALA A 198 -20.76 6.38 2.80
C ALA A 198 -20.82 4.84 2.76
N ILE A 199 -21.75 4.27 1.98
CA ILE A 199 -21.85 2.81 1.83
C ILE A 199 -20.64 2.27 1.05
N ALA A 200 -20.21 2.93 -0.03
CA ALA A 200 -19.06 2.51 -0.83
C ALA A 200 -17.76 2.54 -0.01
N ALA A 201 -17.58 3.53 0.84
CA ALA A 201 -16.40 3.67 1.69
C ALA A 201 -16.45 2.81 2.97
N LEU A 202 -17.54 2.12 3.26
CA LEU A 202 -17.70 1.37 4.51
C LEU A 202 -16.62 0.29 4.72
N PRO A 203 -16.20 -0.50 3.71
CA PRO A 203 -15.12 -1.48 3.90
C PRO A 203 -13.80 -0.84 4.33
N THR A 204 -13.44 0.28 3.70
CA THR A 204 -12.26 1.07 4.06
C THR A 204 -12.39 1.65 5.47
N ALA A 205 -13.55 2.18 5.84
CA ALA A 205 -13.79 2.71 7.18
C ALA A 205 -13.65 1.63 8.25
N VAL A 206 -14.20 0.43 8.01
CA VAL A 206 -14.06 -0.72 8.92
C VAL A 206 -12.58 -1.09 9.10
N GLY A 207 -11.81 -1.18 8.00
CA GLY A 207 -10.39 -1.52 8.04
C GLY A 207 -9.57 -0.47 8.80
N LEU A 208 -9.75 0.81 8.51
CA LEU A 208 -9.03 1.91 9.15
C LEU A 208 -9.33 2.02 10.64
N ILE A 209 -10.58 1.78 11.06
CA ILE A 209 -10.95 1.78 12.48
C ILE A 209 -10.30 0.60 13.21
N ALA A 210 -10.31 -0.57 12.60
CA ALA A 210 -9.78 -1.78 13.21
C ALA A 210 -8.25 -1.76 13.33
N ASP A 211 -7.53 -1.20 12.34
CA ASP A 211 -6.07 -1.12 12.32
C ASP A 211 -5.53 0.32 12.42
N ARG A 212 -6.17 1.12 13.25
CA ARG A 212 -5.73 2.49 13.53
C ARG A 212 -4.25 2.57 13.91
N GLY A 213 -3.73 1.55 14.57
CA GLY A 213 -2.32 1.46 14.96
C GLY A 213 -1.36 1.34 13.77
N ALA A 214 -1.75 0.71 12.65
CA ALA A 214 -0.90 0.60 11.47
C ALA A 214 -0.76 1.95 10.74
N LEU A 215 -1.81 2.75 10.69
CA LEU A 215 -1.75 4.11 10.14
C LEU A 215 -0.80 5.03 10.94
N LEU A 216 -0.71 4.81 12.25
CA LEU A 216 0.17 5.56 13.15
C LEU A 216 1.65 5.16 13.01
N GLN A 217 1.94 4.03 12.39
CA GLN A 217 3.29 3.49 12.21
C GLN A 217 3.87 3.77 10.82
N THR A 218 3.24 4.64 10.03
CA THR A 218 3.75 4.97 8.69
C THR A 218 5.15 5.58 8.81
N PRO A 219 6.16 4.99 8.19
CA PRO A 219 7.57 5.41 8.33
C PRO A 219 7.89 6.69 7.54
N TYR A 220 6.88 7.33 6.99
CA TYR A 220 7.05 8.50 6.13
C TYR A 220 7.51 9.70 6.94
N SER A 221 8.77 10.06 6.78
CA SER A 221 9.33 11.28 7.37
C SER A 221 8.71 12.52 6.74
N VAL A 222 8.74 13.64 7.47
CA VAL A 222 8.38 14.96 6.89
C VAL A 222 9.20 15.24 5.63
N GLN A 223 10.48 14.84 5.60
CA GLN A 223 11.33 15.00 4.42
C GLN A 223 10.84 14.19 3.22
N TRP A 224 10.41 12.94 3.43
CA TRP A 224 9.86 12.13 2.34
C TRP A 224 8.58 12.76 1.79
N GLN A 225 7.68 13.21 2.65
CA GLN A 225 6.46 13.90 2.22
C GLN A 225 6.75 15.25 1.56
N ALA A 226 7.81 15.94 1.99
CA ALA A 226 8.28 17.15 1.32
C ALA A 226 8.70 16.87 -0.13
N ASN A 227 9.37 15.75 -0.39
CA ASN A 227 9.76 15.34 -1.72
C ASN A 227 8.57 15.03 -2.65
N GLN A 228 7.40 14.73 -2.07
CA GLN A 228 6.14 14.53 -2.82
C GLN A 228 5.39 15.84 -3.06
N SER A 229 5.82 16.94 -2.48
CA SER A 229 5.22 18.26 -2.66
C SER A 229 5.61 18.85 -4.02
N LEU A 230 4.65 19.50 -4.68
CA LEU A 230 4.86 20.06 -6.00
C LEU A 230 5.39 21.51 -5.94
N SER A 231 6.42 21.81 -6.72
CA SER A 231 6.79 23.21 -6.95
C SER A 231 5.68 23.94 -7.72
N PRO A 232 5.56 25.27 -7.58
CA PRO A 232 4.54 26.05 -8.31
C PRO A 232 4.54 25.81 -9.82
N VAL A 233 5.73 25.70 -10.43
CA VAL A 233 5.87 25.46 -11.88
C VAL A 233 5.50 24.02 -12.23
N ALA A 234 5.92 23.05 -11.44
CA ALA A 234 5.60 21.65 -11.65
C ALA A 234 4.07 21.42 -11.63
N LEU A 235 3.36 22.01 -10.66
CA LEU A 235 1.90 21.91 -10.57
C LEU A 235 1.20 22.57 -11.76
N LEU A 236 1.64 23.78 -12.16
CA LEU A 236 1.05 24.49 -13.31
C LEU A 236 1.32 23.76 -14.62
N SER A 237 2.47 23.09 -14.77
CA SER A 237 2.79 22.28 -15.93
C SER A 237 2.17 20.88 -15.92
N LEU A 238 1.47 20.51 -14.84
CA LEU A 238 0.91 19.17 -14.59
C LEU A 238 1.99 18.07 -14.65
N GLY A 239 3.26 18.41 -14.39
CA GLY A 239 4.41 17.52 -14.57
C GLY A 239 4.99 16.95 -13.28
N GLY A 240 4.62 17.47 -12.14
CA GLY A 240 5.29 17.27 -10.86
C GLY A 240 5.02 15.93 -10.18
N TYR A 241 5.35 14.84 -10.80
CA TYR A 241 5.40 13.53 -10.18
C TYR A 241 6.81 13.27 -9.62
N PHE A 242 6.93 12.61 -8.46
CA PHE A 242 8.20 12.37 -7.79
C PHE A 242 9.31 11.80 -8.70
N PRO A 243 9.08 10.77 -9.52
CA PRO A 243 10.08 10.25 -10.46
C PRO A 243 10.25 11.08 -11.74
N GLY A 244 9.47 12.13 -11.98
CA GLY A 244 9.63 13.01 -13.14
C GLY A 244 9.39 12.36 -14.51
N TYR A 245 8.53 11.36 -14.62
CA TYR A 245 8.33 10.61 -15.87
C TYR A 245 7.91 11.47 -17.05
N ALA A 246 7.05 12.49 -16.81
CA ALA A 246 6.54 13.37 -17.86
C ALA A 246 7.56 14.40 -18.35
N ASP A 247 8.71 14.57 -17.70
CA ASP A 247 9.73 15.55 -18.11
C ASP A 247 10.24 15.25 -19.52
N ARG A 248 10.23 13.97 -19.93
CA ARG A 248 10.60 13.54 -21.28
C ARG A 248 9.65 14.02 -22.38
N LEU A 249 8.43 14.41 -22.07
CA LEU A 249 7.48 14.93 -23.07
C LEU A 249 7.92 16.27 -23.67
N GLY A 250 8.84 16.97 -23.00
CA GLY A 250 9.54 18.12 -23.50
C GLY A 250 8.73 19.40 -23.67
N LEU A 251 9.30 20.35 -24.36
CA LEU A 251 8.76 21.72 -24.49
C LEU A 251 7.37 21.75 -25.14
N ALA A 252 7.08 20.88 -26.11
CA ALA A 252 5.80 20.87 -26.81
C ALA A 252 4.63 20.59 -25.86
N ALA A 253 4.79 19.61 -24.96
CA ALA A 253 3.78 19.33 -23.93
C ALA A 253 3.65 20.48 -22.94
N GLN A 254 4.76 21.11 -22.53
CA GLN A 254 4.74 22.28 -21.65
C GLN A 254 3.98 23.44 -22.27
N VAL A 255 4.25 23.77 -23.54
CA VAL A 255 3.52 24.83 -24.29
C VAL A 255 2.02 24.53 -24.36
N ALA A 256 1.63 23.27 -24.61
CA ALA A 256 0.23 22.89 -24.61
C ALA A 256 -0.45 23.11 -23.25
N ILE A 257 0.23 22.79 -22.15
CA ILE A 257 -0.33 22.99 -20.80
C ILE A 257 -0.31 24.46 -20.38
N TRP A 258 0.72 25.24 -20.74
CA TRP A 258 0.68 26.68 -20.51
C TRP A 258 -0.45 27.35 -21.30
N THR A 259 -0.75 26.84 -22.51
CA THR A 259 -1.94 27.29 -23.28
C THR A 259 -3.24 26.94 -22.53
N LEU A 260 -3.34 25.74 -21.92
CA LEU A 260 -4.49 25.39 -21.07
C LEU A 260 -4.62 26.34 -19.87
N CYS A 261 -3.52 26.67 -19.20
CA CYS A 261 -3.52 27.65 -18.08
C CYS A 261 -3.99 29.05 -18.54
N ALA A 262 -3.48 29.51 -19.68
CA ALA A 262 -3.91 30.80 -20.25
C ALA A 262 -5.41 30.80 -20.61
N LEU A 263 -5.90 29.71 -21.20
CA LEU A 263 -7.33 29.53 -21.47
C LEU A 263 -8.17 29.49 -20.18
N ALA A 264 -7.65 28.85 -19.10
CA ALA A 264 -8.32 28.80 -17.82
C ALA A 264 -8.45 30.20 -17.20
N VAL A 265 -7.37 31.00 -17.22
CA VAL A 265 -7.41 32.43 -16.79
C VAL A 265 -8.41 33.23 -17.61
N ALA A 266 -8.37 33.09 -18.95
CA ALA A 266 -9.36 33.74 -19.83
C ALA A 266 -10.78 33.30 -19.50
N GLY A 267 -10.98 32.03 -19.12
CA GLY A 267 -12.26 31.47 -18.69
C GLY A 267 -12.78 32.06 -17.39
N VAL A 268 -11.90 32.27 -16.40
CA VAL A 268 -12.25 32.99 -15.16
C VAL A 268 -12.72 34.42 -15.47
N LEU A 269 -11.98 35.16 -16.28
CA LEU A 269 -12.30 36.53 -16.64
C LEU A 269 -13.63 36.61 -17.44
N ALA A 270 -13.79 35.74 -18.44
CA ALA A 270 -14.98 35.67 -19.28
C ALA A 270 -16.22 35.19 -18.50
N GLY A 271 -16.03 34.25 -17.58
CA GLY A 271 -17.08 33.59 -16.82
C GLY A 271 -17.33 34.16 -15.43
N ARG A 272 -16.70 35.27 -15.02
CA ARG A 272 -16.74 35.84 -13.66
C ARG A 272 -18.13 36.06 -13.07
N ARG A 273 -19.15 36.25 -13.92
CA ARG A 273 -20.54 36.41 -13.50
C ARG A 273 -21.25 35.05 -13.29
N ARG A 274 -20.71 33.95 -13.82
CA ARG A 274 -21.29 32.60 -13.67
C ARG A 274 -20.86 32.00 -12.34
N ARG A 275 -21.82 31.65 -11.48
CA ARG A 275 -21.56 31.07 -10.16
C ARG A 275 -20.67 29.82 -10.22
N ALA A 276 -20.94 28.93 -11.18
CA ALA A 276 -20.16 27.70 -11.36
C ALA A 276 -18.68 27.97 -11.68
N VAL A 277 -18.37 29.00 -12.51
CA VAL A 277 -16.99 29.37 -12.85
C VAL A 277 -16.26 29.94 -11.61
N ARG A 278 -16.95 30.74 -10.80
CA ARG A 278 -16.37 31.25 -9.54
C ARG A 278 -16.05 30.15 -8.57
N TRP A 279 -16.94 29.18 -8.40
CA TRP A 279 -16.66 28.02 -7.54
C TRP A 279 -15.52 27.16 -8.09
N ALA A 280 -15.48 26.91 -9.41
CA ALA A 280 -14.37 26.18 -10.02
C ALA A 280 -13.02 26.91 -9.85
N ALA A 281 -13.00 28.25 -9.97
CA ALA A 281 -11.79 29.05 -9.76
C ALA A 281 -11.34 29.02 -8.29
N ALA A 282 -12.28 29.14 -7.34
CA ALA A 282 -11.96 29.05 -5.92
C ALA A 282 -11.43 27.66 -5.54
N ALA A 283 -12.06 26.60 -6.06
CA ALA A 283 -11.59 25.22 -5.88
C ALA A 283 -10.21 25.01 -6.49
N ALA A 284 -9.95 25.52 -7.71
CA ALA A 284 -8.64 25.43 -8.34
C ALA A 284 -7.54 26.14 -7.51
N GLY A 285 -7.84 27.34 -6.99
CA GLY A 285 -6.94 28.06 -6.08
C GLY A 285 -6.67 27.29 -4.79
N LEU A 286 -7.70 26.70 -4.17
CA LEU A 286 -7.55 25.90 -2.96
C LEU A 286 -6.70 24.64 -3.22
N VAL A 287 -7.03 23.87 -4.26
CA VAL A 287 -6.28 22.66 -4.64
C VAL A 287 -4.83 23.01 -4.96
N TYR A 288 -4.60 24.13 -5.68
CA TYR A 288 -3.27 24.63 -5.98
C TYR A 288 -2.47 24.88 -4.71
N LEU A 289 -3.04 25.64 -3.75
CA LEU A 289 -2.37 25.98 -2.49
C LEU A 289 -2.07 24.73 -1.63
N CYS A 290 -3.01 23.78 -1.56
CA CYS A 290 -2.82 22.54 -0.79
C CYS A 290 -1.76 21.63 -1.44
N ALA A 291 -1.74 21.51 -2.76
CA ALA A 291 -0.81 20.63 -3.47
C ALA A 291 0.64 21.12 -3.44
N LEU A 292 0.88 22.41 -3.15
CA LEU A 292 2.23 22.92 -2.98
C LEU A 292 2.94 22.41 -1.72
N GLY A 293 2.20 21.93 -0.72
CA GLY A 293 2.77 21.37 0.52
C GLY A 293 3.83 22.30 1.13
N VAL A 294 5.06 21.79 1.28
CA VAL A 294 6.21 22.56 1.81
C VAL A 294 6.74 23.65 0.88
N HIS A 295 6.33 23.65 -0.40
CA HIS A 295 6.74 24.69 -1.38
C HIS A 295 5.75 25.84 -1.48
N GLY A 296 4.70 25.83 -0.67
CA GLY A 296 3.63 26.81 -0.68
C GLY A 296 3.57 27.71 0.57
N PRO A 297 2.65 28.68 0.57
CA PRO A 297 2.46 29.56 1.72
C PRO A 297 1.82 28.87 2.94
N LEU A 298 1.43 27.60 2.82
CA LEU A 298 0.85 26.80 3.89
C LEU A 298 1.83 25.75 4.45
N ASP A 299 3.14 25.92 4.22
CA ASP A 299 4.21 24.99 4.62
C ASP A 299 4.16 24.64 6.11
N ALA A 300 4.09 25.64 6.98
CA ALA A 300 4.02 25.45 8.43
C ALA A 300 2.76 24.67 8.85
N ALA A 301 1.61 24.95 8.24
CA ALA A 301 0.37 24.23 8.50
C ALA A 301 0.45 22.79 7.98
N TYR A 302 1.07 22.59 6.83
CA TYR A 302 1.30 21.26 6.26
C TYR A 302 2.22 20.43 7.16
N GLU A 303 3.39 20.96 7.55
CA GLU A 303 4.30 20.27 8.46
C GLU A 303 3.66 19.95 9.81
N TRP A 304 2.91 20.89 10.38
CA TRP A 304 2.17 20.64 11.62
C TRP A 304 1.17 19.50 11.44
N THR A 305 0.42 19.49 10.34
CA THR A 305 -0.56 18.44 10.03
C THR A 305 0.10 17.07 9.95
N VAL A 306 1.20 16.98 9.19
CA VAL A 306 1.97 15.72 9.02
C VAL A 306 2.52 15.21 10.35
N ARG A 307 2.99 16.11 11.23
CA ARG A 307 3.57 15.73 12.53
C ARG A 307 2.52 15.41 13.59
N SER A 308 1.36 16.06 13.54
CA SER A 308 0.37 16.03 14.62
C SER A 308 -0.84 15.15 14.33
N ILE A 309 -1.12 14.86 13.05
CA ILE A 309 -2.27 14.10 12.60
C ILE A 309 -1.78 12.92 11.78
N PRO A 310 -1.53 11.76 12.40
CA PRO A 310 -1.01 10.57 11.69
C PRO A 310 -1.87 10.14 10.50
N GLU A 311 -3.20 10.29 10.62
CA GLU A 311 -4.16 9.98 9.56
C GLU A 311 -3.99 10.86 8.32
N SER A 312 -3.28 11.99 8.43
CA SER A 312 -2.93 12.85 7.28
C SER A 312 -2.02 12.16 6.26
N GLY A 313 -1.36 11.07 6.65
CA GLY A 313 -0.59 10.22 5.76
C GLY A 313 -1.37 9.71 4.53
N VAL A 314 -2.70 9.71 4.58
CA VAL A 314 -3.56 9.43 3.42
C VAL A 314 -3.34 10.44 2.28
N PHE A 315 -2.92 11.66 2.62
CA PHE A 315 -2.62 12.74 1.66
C PHE A 315 -1.11 12.95 1.46
N ARG A 316 -0.29 11.96 1.72
CA ARG A 316 1.17 12.05 1.61
C ARG A 316 1.65 12.33 0.17
N GLU A 317 0.90 11.87 -0.82
CA GLU A 317 1.22 11.98 -2.24
C GLU A 317 0.51 13.19 -2.84
N LEU A 318 1.05 14.39 -2.60
CA LEU A 318 0.40 15.63 -3.02
C LEU A 318 0.31 15.81 -4.53
N TYR A 319 1.15 15.11 -5.31
CA TYR A 319 1.06 15.10 -6.78
C TYR A 319 -0.27 14.51 -7.30
N ASP A 320 -0.96 13.68 -6.52
CA ASP A 320 -2.29 13.14 -6.87
C ASP A 320 -3.30 14.26 -7.12
N PHE A 321 -3.19 15.35 -6.37
CA PHE A 321 -4.05 16.53 -6.55
C PHE A 321 -3.84 17.25 -7.88
N GLY A 322 -2.75 16.96 -8.60
CA GLY A 322 -2.53 17.42 -9.97
C GLY A 322 -3.68 17.03 -10.91
N GLY A 323 -4.28 15.83 -10.72
CA GLY A 323 -5.47 15.41 -11.48
C GLY A 323 -6.70 16.28 -11.19
N VAL A 324 -7.00 16.58 -9.92
CA VAL A 324 -8.11 17.47 -9.55
C VAL A 324 -7.87 18.87 -10.12
N PHE A 325 -6.65 19.36 -10.04
CA PHE A 325 -6.26 20.65 -10.59
C PHE A 325 -6.44 20.69 -12.11
N ALA A 326 -5.98 19.65 -12.83
CA ALA A 326 -6.18 19.51 -14.29
C ALA A 326 -7.67 19.52 -14.67
N ALA A 327 -8.53 18.79 -13.95
CA ALA A 327 -9.98 18.78 -14.18
C ALA A 327 -10.61 20.17 -14.02
N LEU A 328 -10.15 20.94 -13.02
CA LEU A 328 -10.59 22.31 -12.78
C LEU A 328 -10.09 23.28 -13.85
N LEU A 329 -8.81 23.16 -14.28
CA LEU A 329 -8.26 23.96 -15.39
C LEU A 329 -9.06 23.71 -16.69
N ILE A 330 -9.39 22.48 -17.02
CA ILE A 330 -10.18 22.13 -18.19
C ILE A 330 -11.59 22.72 -18.10
N THR A 331 -12.18 22.70 -16.90
CA THR A 331 -13.49 23.33 -16.66
C THR A 331 -13.43 24.84 -16.89
N LEU A 332 -12.42 25.51 -16.37
CA LEU A 332 -12.23 26.94 -16.53
C LEU A 332 -11.92 27.32 -18.00
N ALA A 333 -11.01 26.59 -18.66
CA ALA A 333 -10.69 26.80 -20.07
C ALA A 333 -11.92 26.61 -20.98
N SER A 334 -12.78 25.65 -20.65
CA SER A 334 -14.03 25.44 -21.37
C SER A 334 -14.97 26.65 -21.29
N ALA A 335 -14.92 27.45 -20.20
CA ALA A 335 -15.68 28.67 -20.12
C ALA A 335 -15.18 29.79 -21.06
N ALA A 336 -13.87 29.80 -21.38
CA ALA A 336 -13.29 30.70 -22.38
C ALA A 336 -13.71 30.29 -23.83
N THR A 337 -13.55 29.01 -24.12
CA THR A 337 -13.78 28.45 -25.45
C THR A 337 -15.24 28.52 -25.89
N GLY A 338 -16.17 28.66 -24.94
CA GLY A 338 -17.59 28.95 -25.23
C GLY A 338 -17.84 30.38 -25.71
N ARG A 339 -16.84 31.29 -25.71
CA ARG A 339 -16.98 32.68 -26.15
C ARG A 339 -16.64 32.90 -27.61
N THR A 340 -15.58 32.28 -28.10
CA THR A 340 -15.13 32.43 -29.48
C THR A 340 -14.67 31.11 -30.08
N LYS A 341 -14.90 30.95 -31.39
CA LYS A 341 -14.42 29.76 -32.12
C LYS A 341 -12.90 29.70 -32.15
N ALA A 342 -12.19 30.85 -32.19
CA ALA A 342 -10.74 30.91 -32.20
C ALA A 342 -10.11 30.23 -30.94
N LEU A 343 -10.66 30.52 -29.74
CA LEU A 343 -10.20 29.88 -28.52
C LEU A 343 -10.52 28.38 -28.53
N GLY A 344 -11.59 27.96 -29.18
CA GLY A 344 -11.92 26.55 -29.37
C GLY A 344 -10.93 25.82 -30.27
N TYR A 345 -10.47 26.42 -31.35
CA TYR A 345 -9.39 25.87 -32.19
C TYR A 345 -8.05 25.86 -31.47
N LEU A 346 -7.75 26.90 -30.67
CA LEU A 346 -6.54 26.91 -29.86
C LEU A 346 -6.52 25.75 -28.84
N ALA A 347 -7.65 25.48 -28.18
CA ALA A 347 -7.79 24.35 -27.26
C ALA A 347 -7.63 23.01 -28.03
N LEU A 348 -8.19 22.88 -29.24
CA LEU A 348 -8.01 21.71 -30.07
C LEU A 348 -6.54 21.50 -30.46
N LEU A 349 -5.85 22.57 -30.87
CA LEU A 349 -4.44 22.51 -31.26
C LEU A 349 -3.57 22.10 -30.08
N ALA A 350 -3.73 22.74 -28.92
CA ALA A 350 -3.03 22.38 -27.69
C ALA A 350 -3.28 20.92 -27.31
N GLY A 351 -4.56 20.47 -27.38
CA GLY A 351 -4.92 19.09 -27.10
C GLY A 351 -4.33 18.09 -28.10
N ALA A 352 -4.24 18.43 -29.39
CA ALA A 352 -3.72 17.56 -30.43
C ALA A 352 -2.20 17.37 -30.36
N VAL A 353 -1.46 18.33 -29.80
CA VAL A 353 -0.01 18.21 -29.58
C VAL A 353 0.31 17.09 -28.59
N LEU A 354 -0.47 16.90 -27.54
CA LEU A 354 -0.17 15.97 -26.47
C LEU A 354 -0.12 14.49 -26.91
N PRO A 355 -1.08 13.93 -27.65
CA PRO A 355 -0.95 12.56 -28.14
C PRO A 355 0.25 12.40 -29.11
N VAL A 356 0.66 13.45 -29.81
CA VAL A 356 1.88 13.42 -30.65
C VAL A 356 3.12 13.28 -29.77
N THR A 357 3.22 13.99 -28.64
CA THR A 357 4.32 13.81 -27.70
C THR A 357 4.35 12.40 -27.10
N TRP A 358 3.19 11.77 -26.88
CA TRP A 358 3.10 10.37 -26.44
C TRP A 358 3.55 9.39 -27.54
N LEU A 359 3.31 9.70 -28.81
CA LEU A 359 3.83 8.89 -29.93
C LEU A 359 5.35 8.95 -30.02
N ILE A 360 5.94 10.11 -29.73
CA ILE A 360 7.42 10.29 -29.74
C ILE A 360 8.05 9.65 -28.50
N HIS A 361 7.39 9.73 -27.35
CA HIS A 361 7.84 9.22 -26.07
C HIS A 361 6.76 8.33 -25.43
N PRO A 362 6.53 7.13 -25.95
CA PRO A 362 5.44 6.28 -25.44
C PRO A 362 5.74 5.84 -24.00
N PRO A 363 4.70 5.75 -23.13
CA PRO A 363 4.85 5.28 -21.77
C PRO A 363 5.52 3.91 -21.68
N SER A 364 5.25 3.05 -22.68
CA SER A 364 5.78 1.70 -22.77
C SER A 364 7.30 1.62 -22.86
N ASP A 365 8.00 2.70 -23.21
CA ASP A 365 9.48 2.71 -23.21
C ASP A 365 10.05 2.61 -21.80
N LEU A 366 9.25 2.96 -20.80
CA LEU A 366 9.68 3.03 -19.41
C LEU A 366 9.41 1.76 -18.61
N TRP A 367 8.73 0.76 -19.17
CA TRP A 367 8.47 -0.52 -18.49
C TRP A 367 8.92 -1.73 -19.30
N VAL A 368 8.93 -2.88 -18.64
CA VAL A 368 9.18 -4.18 -19.27
C VAL A 368 7.82 -4.81 -19.59
N GLY A 369 7.68 -5.41 -20.75
CA GLY A 369 6.51 -6.24 -21.06
C GLY A 369 6.60 -7.59 -20.36
N ALA A 370 5.50 -8.06 -19.80
CA ALA A 370 5.45 -9.35 -19.09
C ALA A 370 5.97 -10.53 -19.93
N GLN A 371 5.78 -10.49 -21.24
CA GLN A 371 6.26 -11.52 -22.16
C GLN A 371 7.78 -11.61 -22.26
N THR A 372 8.50 -10.55 -21.93
CA THR A 372 9.98 -10.49 -21.95
C THR A 372 10.59 -10.63 -20.56
N TYR A 373 9.75 -10.70 -19.53
CA TYR A 373 10.20 -10.89 -18.16
C TYR A 373 10.42 -12.39 -17.87
N PRO A 374 11.62 -12.77 -17.38
CA PRO A 374 11.88 -14.17 -17.03
C PRO A 374 11.14 -14.54 -15.74
N HIS A 375 10.29 -15.57 -15.79
CA HIS A 375 9.56 -16.05 -14.61
C HIS A 375 10.32 -17.18 -13.92
N PRO A 376 10.50 -17.13 -12.59
CA PRO A 376 11.09 -18.25 -11.85
C PRO A 376 10.08 -19.39 -11.72
N ILE A 377 10.59 -20.62 -11.64
CA ILE A 377 9.80 -21.78 -11.23
C ILE A 377 9.72 -21.78 -9.70
N ILE A 378 8.55 -21.46 -9.18
CA ILE A 378 8.29 -21.44 -7.73
C ILE A 378 7.60 -22.74 -7.35
N GLY A 379 8.33 -23.83 -7.24
CA GLY A 379 7.79 -25.09 -6.76
C GLY A 379 7.87 -25.19 -5.24
N ALA A 380 6.87 -24.74 -4.51
CA ALA A 380 6.82 -24.83 -3.06
C ALA A 380 5.62 -25.66 -2.59
N PRO A 381 5.70 -26.32 -1.40
CA PRO A 381 4.56 -27.01 -0.83
C PRO A 381 3.36 -26.10 -0.62
N PRO A 382 2.12 -26.60 -0.74
CA PRO A 382 0.94 -25.80 -0.43
C PRO A 382 1.02 -25.18 0.97
N PHE A 383 0.53 -23.94 1.10
CA PHE A 383 0.50 -23.20 2.37
C PHE A 383 1.86 -22.94 3.05
N SER A 384 2.96 -23.15 2.34
CA SER A 384 4.28 -22.73 2.80
C SER A 384 4.63 -21.33 2.29
N ARG A 385 5.53 -20.64 2.99
CA ARG A 385 6.09 -19.38 2.51
C ARG A 385 7.24 -19.62 1.55
N VAL A 386 7.36 -18.67 0.61
CA VAL A 386 8.48 -18.60 -0.34
C VAL A 386 9.17 -17.25 -0.16
N ALA A 387 10.49 -17.25 -0.02
CA ALA A 387 11.28 -16.03 -0.08
C ALA A 387 11.78 -15.80 -1.51
N LEU A 388 11.49 -14.63 -2.07
CA LEU A 388 11.92 -14.23 -3.40
C LEU A 388 13.14 -13.29 -3.28
N LEU A 389 14.27 -13.66 -3.87
CA LEU A 389 15.49 -12.86 -3.85
C LEU A 389 15.88 -12.35 -5.26
N PRO A 390 16.31 -11.09 -5.40
CA PRO A 390 16.38 -10.07 -4.36
C PRO A 390 15.00 -9.73 -3.83
N ALA A 391 14.90 -9.44 -2.51
CA ALA A 391 13.63 -9.22 -1.84
C ALA A 391 13.25 -7.74 -1.74
N PHE A 392 14.22 -6.84 -1.82
CA PHE A 392 14.00 -5.40 -1.64
C PHE A 392 13.57 -4.73 -2.94
N GLN A 393 12.37 -4.18 -2.94
CA GLN A 393 11.86 -3.35 -4.03
C GLN A 393 12.35 -1.90 -3.86
N PRO A 394 12.46 -1.10 -4.95
CA PRO A 394 12.12 -1.48 -6.32
C PRO A 394 13.14 -2.41 -6.97
N LEU A 395 12.63 -3.30 -7.83
CA LEU A 395 13.44 -4.26 -8.59
C LEU A 395 13.65 -3.82 -10.04
N GLN A 396 14.81 -4.15 -10.60
CA GLN A 396 15.16 -3.87 -12.00
C GLN A 396 15.80 -5.09 -12.66
N LEU A 397 15.62 -5.26 -13.97
CA LEU A 397 16.40 -6.23 -14.73
C LEU A 397 17.89 -5.81 -14.79
N ARG A 398 18.81 -6.77 -14.66
CA ARG A 398 20.26 -6.51 -14.86
C ARG A 398 20.58 -6.00 -16.27
N ALA A 399 19.81 -6.43 -17.26
CA ALA A 399 19.94 -5.97 -18.65
C ALA A 399 19.46 -4.52 -18.85
N GLY A 400 18.95 -3.86 -17.80
CA GLY A 400 18.32 -2.56 -17.88
C GLY A 400 16.83 -2.64 -18.14
N GLY A 401 16.16 -1.50 -18.00
CA GLY A 401 14.70 -1.40 -18.13
C GLY A 401 14.12 -0.57 -16.99
N GLY A 402 12.82 -0.71 -16.76
CA GLY A 402 12.15 -0.07 -15.65
C GLY A 402 12.53 -0.67 -14.30
N ASP A 403 12.23 0.05 -13.25
CA ASP A 403 12.34 -0.39 -11.87
C ASP A 403 10.98 -0.26 -11.19
N GLY A 404 10.62 -1.21 -10.34
CA GLY A 404 9.30 -1.21 -9.71
C GLY A 404 9.01 -2.39 -8.81
N ALA A 405 7.71 -2.58 -8.56
CA ALA A 405 7.19 -3.67 -7.76
C ALA A 405 7.58 -5.05 -8.29
N ASP A 406 7.59 -6.03 -7.39
CA ASP A 406 7.98 -7.40 -7.69
C ASP A 406 6.85 -8.15 -8.43
N PRO A 407 7.00 -8.44 -9.72
CA PRO A 407 5.94 -9.09 -10.50
C PRO A 407 5.71 -10.55 -10.08
N ASP A 408 6.72 -11.22 -9.52
CA ASP A 408 6.60 -12.61 -9.08
C ASP A 408 5.88 -12.71 -7.72
N ALA A 409 5.99 -11.67 -6.88
CA ALA A 409 5.26 -11.61 -5.63
C ALA A 409 3.74 -11.54 -5.88
N ILE A 410 3.33 -10.80 -6.91
CA ILE A 410 1.93 -10.71 -7.33
C ILE A 410 1.48 -12.01 -8.03
N GLY A 411 2.37 -12.58 -8.83
CA GLY A 411 2.11 -13.81 -9.59
C GLY A 411 1.97 -15.07 -8.75
N TYR A 412 2.41 -15.05 -7.48
CA TYR A 412 2.38 -16.24 -6.64
C TYR A 412 1.15 -16.27 -5.73
N PRO A 413 0.25 -17.28 -5.86
CA PRO A 413 -1.00 -17.33 -5.10
C PRO A 413 -0.82 -17.77 -3.63
N GLY A 414 0.39 -18.04 -3.19
CA GLY A 414 0.72 -18.49 -1.84
C GLY A 414 1.26 -17.39 -0.94
N HIS A 415 1.80 -17.80 0.20
CA HIS A 415 2.44 -16.88 1.14
C HIS A 415 3.84 -16.48 0.63
N VAL A 416 4.04 -15.21 0.32
CA VAL A 416 5.32 -14.69 -0.18
C VAL A 416 6.01 -13.85 0.88
N ALA A 417 7.23 -14.22 1.22
CA ALA A 417 8.13 -13.38 1.97
C ALA A 417 8.90 -12.48 1.00
N THR A 418 8.46 -11.27 0.84
CA THR A 418 9.11 -10.21 0.06
C THR A 418 9.12 -8.92 0.86
N LEU A 419 9.96 -7.98 0.49
CA LEU A 419 10.08 -6.70 1.15
C LEU A 419 9.73 -5.58 0.19
N ASN A 420 8.80 -4.74 0.65
CA ASN A 420 8.60 -3.42 0.09
C ASN A 420 9.40 -2.43 0.93
N GLU A 421 10.22 -1.58 0.31
CA GLU A 421 11.00 -0.57 1.06
C GLU A 421 10.12 0.42 1.81
N TYR A 422 8.87 0.60 1.35
CA TYR A 422 7.89 1.54 1.89
C TYR A 422 7.08 0.98 3.07
N LEU A 423 7.00 -0.34 3.20
CA LEU A 423 6.20 -0.99 4.24
C LEU A 423 7.07 -2.00 4.99
N PRO A 424 7.49 -1.68 6.23
CA PRO A 424 8.24 -2.64 7.04
C PRO A 424 7.41 -3.89 7.26
N ALA A 425 7.91 -5.01 6.77
CA ALA A 425 7.26 -6.32 6.84
C ALA A 425 7.85 -7.16 7.98
N TYR A 426 7.94 -6.57 9.20
CA TYR A 426 8.38 -7.33 10.37
C TYR A 426 7.50 -8.57 10.57
N PRO A 427 8.09 -9.74 10.82
CA PRO A 427 9.50 -10.05 11.06
C PRO A 427 10.27 -10.50 9.81
N VAL A 428 9.66 -10.50 8.63
CA VAL A 428 10.22 -11.08 7.39
C VAL A 428 11.47 -10.35 6.93
N ASP A 429 11.46 -9.02 6.99
CA ASP A 429 12.61 -8.18 6.65
C ASP A 429 13.86 -8.53 7.47
N MET A 430 13.69 -8.73 8.78
CA MET A 430 14.77 -9.11 9.66
C MET A 430 15.31 -10.51 9.36
N ALA A 431 14.42 -11.46 9.09
CA ALA A 431 14.79 -12.82 8.74
C ALA A 431 15.54 -12.89 7.40
N LEU A 432 15.09 -12.11 6.41
CA LEU A 432 15.78 -12.00 5.12
C LEU A 432 17.13 -11.30 5.24
N ALA A 433 17.22 -10.23 6.03
CA ALA A 433 18.47 -9.54 6.30
C ALA A 433 19.52 -10.46 6.95
N GLN A 434 19.10 -11.27 7.93
CA GLN A 434 19.98 -12.25 8.56
C GLN A 434 20.45 -13.33 7.59
N TYR A 435 19.53 -13.90 6.82
CA TYR A 435 19.90 -14.89 5.82
C TYR A 435 20.94 -14.36 4.83
N GLU A 436 20.77 -13.12 4.44
CA GLU A 436 21.69 -12.46 3.53
C GLU A 436 23.10 -12.24 4.13
N GLN A 437 23.16 -11.83 5.38
CA GLN A 437 24.44 -11.52 6.04
C GLN A 437 25.33 -12.74 6.23
N ASN A 438 24.75 -13.88 6.58
CA ASN A 438 25.51 -15.04 7.00
C ASN A 438 24.97 -16.39 6.53
N GLY A 439 23.94 -16.40 5.67
CA GLY A 439 23.30 -17.63 5.18
C GLY A 439 22.44 -18.35 6.23
N ASN A 440 22.20 -17.77 7.40
CA ASN A 440 21.43 -18.41 8.45
C ASN A 440 19.93 -18.34 8.15
N SER A 441 19.33 -19.49 7.89
CA SER A 441 17.90 -19.62 7.56
C SER A 441 16.99 -19.89 8.78
N ALA A 442 17.51 -19.83 10.00
CA ALA A 442 16.74 -20.19 11.20
C ALA A 442 15.47 -19.36 11.37
N ALA A 443 15.57 -18.04 11.20
CA ALA A 443 14.41 -17.16 11.29
C ALA A 443 13.42 -17.38 10.12
N LEU A 444 13.91 -17.54 8.90
CA LEU A 444 13.07 -17.86 7.73
C LEU A 444 12.31 -19.19 7.94
N ARG A 445 13.00 -20.20 8.45
CA ARG A 445 12.39 -21.49 8.79
C ARG A 445 11.29 -21.36 9.84
N ALA A 446 11.54 -20.60 10.90
CA ALA A 446 10.57 -20.33 11.97
C ALA A 446 9.33 -19.57 11.46
N LEU A 447 9.51 -18.72 10.45
CA LEU A 447 8.43 -18.03 9.75
C LEU A 447 7.71 -18.91 8.71
N GLY A 448 8.10 -20.17 8.55
CA GLY A 448 7.47 -21.09 7.61
C GLY A 448 7.94 -20.95 6.17
N VAL A 449 9.09 -20.31 5.93
CA VAL A 449 9.69 -20.29 4.58
C VAL A 449 10.29 -21.65 4.28
N SER A 450 9.71 -22.33 3.30
CA SER A 450 10.16 -23.65 2.86
C SER A 450 11.08 -23.58 1.65
N ARG A 451 11.08 -22.48 0.92
CA ARG A 451 11.91 -22.30 -0.27
C ARG A 451 12.36 -20.85 -0.44
N ILE A 452 13.62 -20.70 -0.78
CA ILE A 452 14.23 -19.43 -1.20
C ILE A 452 14.44 -19.52 -2.70
N VAL A 453 13.84 -18.62 -3.45
CA VAL A 453 13.92 -18.57 -4.91
C VAL A 453 14.85 -17.45 -5.34
N ALA A 454 15.97 -17.83 -5.98
CA ALA A 454 16.92 -16.88 -6.54
C ALA A 454 16.49 -16.43 -7.93
N ARG A 455 16.58 -15.13 -8.18
CA ARG A 455 16.28 -14.48 -9.47
C ARG A 455 17.50 -13.68 -9.94
N PRO A 456 18.53 -14.35 -10.47
CA PRO A 456 19.82 -13.72 -10.79
C PRO A 456 19.74 -12.65 -11.89
N TRP A 457 18.63 -12.58 -12.63
CA TRP A 457 18.36 -11.56 -13.64
C TRP A 457 17.85 -10.24 -13.06
N LEU A 458 17.50 -10.19 -11.77
CA LEU A 458 17.04 -8.99 -11.08
C LEU A 458 18.14 -8.37 -10.23
N VAL A 459 18.01 -7.07 -10.00
CA VAL A 459 18.77 -6.31 -9.01
C VAL A 459 17.80 -5.43 -8.20
N SER A 460 18.09 -5.24 -6.92
CA SER A 460 17.43 -4.25 -6.09
C SER A 460 17.99 -2.86 -6.40
N ARG A 461 17.10 -1.86 -6.48
CA ARG A 461 17.45 -0.45 -6.66
C ARG A 461 17.10 0.39 -5.44
N SER A 462 16.76 -0.26 -4.32
CA SER A 462 16.50 0.45 -3.09
C SER A 462 17.66 1.40 -2.77
N ASN A 463 17.34 2.67 -2.64
CA ASN A 463 18.29 3.74 -2.32
C ASN A 463 18.37 4.02 -0.81
N GLY A 464 17.62 3.26 0.00
CA GLY A 464 17.64 3.39 1.46
C GLY A 464 16.98 4.66 1.98
N GLU A 465 16.14 5.31 1.18
CA GLU A 465 15.42 6.54 1.58
C GLU A 465 14.52 6.33 2.81
N ILE A 466 14.06 5.10 3.00
CA ILE A 466 13.30 4.73 4.19
C ILE A 466 14.20 3.86 5.05
N GLY A 467 14.71 4.39 6.13
CA GLY A 467 15.74 3.92 7.05
C GLY A 467 15.74 2.46 7.55
N LEU A 468 15.11 1.54 6.82
CA LEU A 468 15.01 0.12 7.14
C LEU A 468 15.87 -0.76 6.23
N ALA A 469 16.08 -0.37 4.97
CA ALA A 469 16.90 -1.12 4.04
C ALA A 469 18.23 -0.41 3.81
N ALA A 470 19.28 -0.99 4.29
CA ALA A 470 20.61 -0.54 3.97
C ALA A 470 20.88 -0.76 2.47
N PRO A 471 21.37 0.24 1.71
CA PRO A 471 21.87 0.02 0.35
C PRO A 471 22.86 -1.14 0.23
N SER A 472 23.66 -1.38 1.30
CA SER A 472 24.53 -2.54 1.42
C SER A 472 23.78 -3.87 1.53
N LEU A 473 22.54 -3.87 1.99
CA LEU A 473 21.73 -5.08 2.09
C LEU A 473 21.33 -5.56 0.69
N GLY A 474 20.79 -4.69 -0.16
CA GLY A 474 20.45 -5.03 -1.55
C GLY A 474 21.62 -5.59 -2.35
N THR A 475 22.83 -5.03 -2.17
CA THR A 475 24.02 -5.52 -2.85
C THR A 475 24.42 -6.92 -2.39
N ARG A 476 24.25 -7.26 -1.12
CA ARG A 476 24.57 -8.58 -0.57
C ARG A 476 23.54 -9.64 -0.91
N LEU A 477 22.25 -9.29 -0.95
CA LEU A 477 21.18 -10.18 -1.45
C LEU A 477 21.44 -10.64 -2.87
N GLN A 478 22.07 -9.80 -3.70
CA GLN A 478 22.50 -10.17 -5.03
C GLN A 478 23.56 -11.29 -5.04
N LEU A 479 24.42 -11.36 -4.03
CA LEU A 479 25.45 -12.40 -3.92
C LEU A 479 24.87 -13.72 -3.39
N ALA A 480 23.94 -13.66 -2.43
CA ALA A 480 23.27 -14.85 -1.90
C ALA A 480 22.25 -15.46 -2.87
N ALA A 481 21.69 -14.66 -3.77
CA ALA A 481 20.62 -15.05 -4.70
C ALA A 481 21.09 -15.83 -5.95
N GLN A 482 22.24 -16.47 -5.93
CA GLN A 482 22.75 -17.20 -7.11
C GLN A 482 22.05 -18.52 -7.35
N ARG A 483 21.46 -19.16 -6.33
CA ARG A 483 20.78 -20.46 -6.43
C ARG A 483 19.54 -20.50 -5.54
N SER A 484 18.48 -21.11 -6.08
CA SER A 484 17.31 -21.45 -5.26
C SER A 484 17.65 -22.58 -4.30
N THR A 485 17.11 -22.50 -3.07
CA THR A 485 17.43 -23.45 -1.99
C THR A 485 16.18 -23.81 -1.23
N ASP A 486 15.99 -25.10 -0.95
CA ASP A 486 14.94 -25.57 -0.05
C ASP A 486 15.37 -25.38 1.41
N VAL A 487 14.44 -24.95 2.25
CA VAL A 487 14.63 -24.73 3.68
C VAL A 487 13.98 -25.88 4.44
N ALA A 488 14.81 -26.82 4.89
CA ALA A 488 14.33 -27.98 5.63
C ALA A 488 13.76 -27.59 7.00
N GLY A 489 12.65 -28.23 7.41
CA GLY A 489 12.04 -28.04 8.72
C GLY A 489 11.31 -26.69 8.88
N ALA A 490 10.78 -26.12 7.79
CA ALA A 490 9.93 -24.95 7.82
C ALA A 490 8.70 -25.17 8.72
N ALA A 491 8.39 -24.18 9.56
CA ALA A 491 7.23 -24.24 10.45
C ALA A 491 5.93 -24.30 9.63
N PRO A 492 4.98 -25.17 9.95
CA PRO A 492 3.70 -25.24 9.26
C PRO A 492 2.85 -23.99 9.51
N LEU A 493 1.93 -23.68 8.59
CA LEU A 493 1.02 -22.55 8.74
C LEU A 493 0.12 -22.72 9.97
N ILE A 494 -0.45 -23.89 10.16
CA ILE A 494 -1.27 -24.22 11.35
C ILE A 494 -0.67 -25.44 12.04
N SER A 495 -0.44 -25.32 13.34
CA SER A 495 0.14 -26.38 14.14
C SER A 495 -0.52 -26.53 15.51
N ALA A 496 -0.43 -27.76 16.04
CA ALA A 496 -0.72 -28.05 17.42
C ALA A 496 0.55 -27.85 18.28
N CYS A 497 0.39 -27.28 19.44
CA CYS A 497 1.43 -27.18 20.42
C CYS A 497 1.06 -28.00 21.66
N THR A 498 1.90 -28.96 22.00
CA THR A 498 1.82 -29.67 23.27
C THR A 498 2.88 -29.12 24.23
N ASN A 499 2.54 -29.01 25.51
CA ASN A 499 3.44 -28.45 26.54
C ASN A 499 3.90 -27.00 26.23
N ALA A 500 3.00 -26.17 25.70
CA ALA A 500 3.26 -24.74 25.54
C ALA A 500 3.71 -24.14 26.87
N ARG A 501 4.79 -23.34 26.82
CA ARG A 501 5.40 -22.73 28.00
C ARG A 501 5.13 -21.23 28.00
N ILE A 502 5.02 -20.66 29.16
CA ILE A 502 5.09 -19.21 29.33
C ILE A 502 6.55 -18.85 29.44
N VAL A 503 7.05 -18.10 28.47
CA VAL A 503 8.43 -17.63 28.48
C VAL A 503 8.50 -16.19 28.91
N ALA A 504 9.47 -15.98 29.71
CA ALA A 504 9.79 -14.70 30.29
C ALA A 504 10.94 -14.00 29.57
N SER A 505 11.56 -14.66 28.60
CA SER A 505 12.75 -14.19 27.93
C SER A 505 12.73 -14.61 26.46
N VAL A 506 13.00 -13.65 25.56
CA VAL A 506 13.05 -13.90 24.12
C VAL A 506 14.25 -14.75 23.70
N ASP A 507 15.26 -14.86 24.55
CA ASP A 507 16.47 -15.66 24.30
C ASP A 507 16.22 -17.18 24.44
N ARG A 508 15.06 -17.59 24.94
CA ARG A 508 14.66 -19.00 25.11
C ARG A 508 13.32 -19.35 24.47
N SER A 509 12.79 -18.48 23.64
CA SER A 509 11.50 -18.72 23.02
C SER A 509 11.58 -19.76 21.89
N GLU A 510 10.63 -20.67 21.88
CA GLU A 510 10.39 -21.61 20.80
C GLU A 510 9.04 -21.28 20.10
N PRO A 511 8.77 -21.82 18.91
CA PRO A 511 7.59 -21.44 18.13
C PRO A 511 6.25 -21.49 18.85
N CYS A 512 6.13 -22.28 19.91
CA CYS A 512 4.90 -22.41 20.70
C CYS A 512 4.95 -21.70 22.07
N ASP A 513 5.99 -20.94 22.33
CA ASP A 513 6.11 -20.25 23.62
C ASP A 513 5.21 -19.02 23.67
N ILE A 514 4.53 -18.82 24.79
CA ILE A 514 3.62 -17.70 25.04
C ILE A 514 4.40 -16.58 25.70
N PHE A 515 4.32 -15.37 25.18
CA PHE A 515 4.89 -14.21 25.86
C PHE A 515 4.17 -13.89 27.16
N PHE A 516 4.95 -13.62 28.21
CA PHE A 516 4.45 -13.39 29.56
C PHE A 516 3.31 -12.37 29.66
N GLY A 517 3.43 -11.23 28.98
CA GLY A 517 2.41 -10.18 29.02
C GLY A 517 1.04 -10.57 28.44
N ASP A 518 0.99 -11.65 27.65
CA ASP A 518 -0.22 -12.16 27.04
C ASP A 518 -0.77 -13.42 27.76
N ALA A 519 -0.03 -13.92 28.75
CA ALA A 519 -0.45 -15.09 29.53
C ALA A 519 -1.53 -14.74 30.57
N PRO A 520 -2.60 -15.51 30.69
CA PRO A 520 -3.63 -15.29 31.72
C PRO A 520 -3.03 -15.31 33.12
N GLY A 521 -3.32 -14.28 33.90
CA GLY A 521 -2.91 -14.18 35.30
C GLY A 521 -1.44 -13.75 35.54
N SER A 522 -0.74 -13.32 34.49
CA SER A 522 0.65 -12.83 34.65
C SER A 522 0.69 -11.47 35.36
N ALA A 523 1.50 -11.36 36.41
CA ALA A 523 1.76 -10.11 37.12
C ALA A 523 3.25 -10.02 37.50
N GLY A 524 3.87 -8.87 37.25
CA GLY A 524 5.25 -8.57 37.64
C GLY A 524 6.31 -8.84 36.55
N VAL A 525 7.41 -8.12 36.61
CA VAL A 525 8.51 -8.17 35.64
C VAL A 525 9.80 -8.51 36.37
N THR A 526 10.62 -9.46 35.91
CA THR A 526 11.95 -9.74 36.42
C THR A 526 13.05 -9.41 35.40
N PRO A 527 14.26 -9.10 35.81
CA PRO A 527 15.34 -8.72 34.89
C PRO A 527 15.82 -9.89 34.03
N PHE A 528 16.23 -9.55 32.83
CA PHE A 528 16.94 -10.44 31.90
C PHE A 528 18.29 -10.89 32.50
N ARG A 529 18.68 -12.17 32.34
CA ARG A 529 19.89 -12.72 32.90
C ARG A 529 21.05 -12.95 31.93
N GLY A 530 20.92 -12.52 30.68
CA GLY A 530 21.90 -12.72 29.63
C GLY A 530 21.48 -13.77 28.59
N PRO A 531 22.21 -13.87 27.48
CA PRO A 531 21.91 -14.77 26.40
C PRO A 531 22.10 -16.23 26.80
N SER A 532 21.27 -17.12 26.27
CA SER A 532 21.58 -18.55 26.24
C SER A 532 22.12 -18.91 24.86
N ASP A 533 23.02 -19.91 24.80
CA ASP A 533 23.64 -20.35 23.55
C ASP A 533 22.66 -21.00 22.55
N SER A 534 21.38 -21.07 22.88
CA SER A 534 20.41 -21.87 22.14
C SER A 534 19.57 -21.10 21.15
N ILE A 535 19.57 -19.75 21.13
CA ILE A 535 18.72 -18.97 20.22
C ILE A 535 19.53 -17.95 19.43
N ASP A 536 19.21 -17.93 18.14
CA ASP A 536 19.76 -16.97 17.21
C ASP A 536 19.38 -15.52 17.59
N PRO A 537 20.35 -14.60 17.69
CA PRO A 537 20.10 -13.21 18.06
C PRO A 537 19.06 -12.49 17.18
N ALA A 538 18.93 -12.87 15.91
CA ALA A 538 17.93 -12.26 15.03
C ALA A 538 16.51 -12.70 15.36
N VAL A 539 16.32 -13.96 15.76
CA VAL A 539 15.00 -14.44 16.22
C VAL A 539 14.60 -13.71 17.48
N ALA A 540 15.53 -13.60 18.45
CA ALA A 540 15.30 -12.86 19.69
C ALA A 540 14.99 -11.38 19.44
N TRP A 541 15.67 -10.74 18.47
CA TRP A 541 15.41 -9.36 18.06
C TRP A 541 14.03 -9.17 17.49
N ILE A 542 13.63 -10.04 16.56
CA ILE A 542 12.31 -10.01 15.93
C ILE A 542 11.22 -10.11 16.99
N ASP A 543 11.35 -11.06 17.90
CA ASP A 543 10.40 -11.27 18.98
C ASP A 543 10.32 -10.06 19.91
N ALA A 544 11.45 -9.50 20.32
CA ALA A 544 11.50 -8.31 21.17
C ALA A 544 10.85 -7.12 20.49
N ARG A 545 11.16 -6.88 19.21
CA ARG A 545 10.61 -5.75 18.46
C ARG A 545 9.11 -5.85 18.26
N LEU A 546 8.59 -7.02 17.94
CA LEU A 546 7.15 -7.26 17.78
C LEU A 546 6.39 -7.20 19.10
N ALA A 547 7.00 -7.69 20.20
CA ALA A 547 6.40 -7.59 21.51
C ALA A 547 6.18 -6.14 21.96
N PHE A 548 7.07 -5.22 21.55
CA PHE A 548 7.07 -3.82 22.00
C PHE A 548 6.49 -2.82 20.97
N ALA A 549 6.29 -3.20 19.74
CA ALA A 549 5.84 -2.29 18.67
C ALA A 549 4.48 -1.61 18.93
N ARG A 550 3.67 -2.12 19.85
CA ARG A 550 2.32 -1.61 20.12
C ARG A 550 2.14 -0.88 21.47
N VAL A 551 3.21 -0.52 22.13
CA VAL A 551 3.10 0.20 23.42
C VAL A 551 3.72 1.59 23.32
N PRO A 552 3.01 2.59 22.74
CA PRO A 552 3.54 3.95 22.57
C PRO A 552 3.94 4.64 23.88
N ALA A 553 3.24 4.35 24.97
CA ALA A 553 3.50 4.95 26.29
C ALA A 553 4.81 4.44 26.92
N LEU A 554 5.35 3.32 26.47
CA LEU A 554 6.62 2.77 26.95
C LEU A 554 7.83 3.33 26.19
N ALA A 555 7.63 4.05 25.11
CA ALA A 555 8.70 4.64 24.29
C ALA A 555 9.49 5.76 24.98
N GLN A 556 9.02 6.27 26.11
CA GLN A 556 9.66 7.39 26.82
C GLN A 556 10.40 7.01 28.10
N GLY A 557 10.68 5.76 28.36
CA GLY A 557 11.50 5.45 29.54
C GLY A 557 11.54 4.01 30.00
N ILE A 558 10.58 3.18 29.64
CA ILE A 558 10.50 1.80 30.12
C ILE A 558 10.01 0.88 29.00
N GLY A 559 10.86 0.25 28.24
CA GLY A 559 10.55 -0.85 27.35
C GLY A 559 10.37 -0.46 25.84
N GLY A 560 11.34 -0.62 24.95
CA GLY A 560 11.27 -0.44 23.50
C GLY A 560 12.62 -0.59 22.85
N VAL A 561 12.60 -0.65 21.55
CA VAL A 561 13.81 -0.53 20.75
C VAL A 561 14.24 0.92 20.79
N LEU A 562 15.46 1.17 21.29
CA LEU A 562 16.07 2.48 21.28
C LEU A 562 16.92 2.62 20.02
N THR A 563 16.56 3.58 19.16
CA THR A 563 17.46 3.99 18.06
C THR A 563 18.51 4.93 18.64
N LEU A 564 19.75 4.53 18.54
CA LEU A 564 20.87 5.32 19.03
C LEU A 564 21.32 6.36 18.01
N SER A 565 21.88 7.44 18.54
CA SER A 565 22.52 8.50 17.75
C SER A 565 24.00 8.64 18.17
N ARG A 566 24.70 9.61 17.59
CA ARG A 566 26.05 9.99 18.04
C ARG A 566 26.06 10.60 19.45
N ARG A 567 24.89 10.94 20.01
CA ARG A 567 24.80 11.43 21.40
C ARG A 567 24.86 10.23 22.34
N PRO A 568 25.62 10.35 23.47
CA PRO A 568 25.65 9.31 24.46
C PRO A 568 24.26 8.98 25.00
N THR A 569 23.92 7.70 24.99
CA THR A 569 22.66 7.16 25.52
C THR A 569 22.96 6.36 26.75
N PRO A 570 22.35 6.65 27.91
CA PRO A 570 22.59 5.91 29.14
C PRO A 570 22.27 4.42 29.02
N VAL A 571 23.12 3.57 29.55
CA VAL A 571 22.95 2.12 29.65
C VAL A 571 23.31 1.65 31.06
N THR A 572 22.80 0.47 31.43
CA THR A 572 23.12 -0.11 32.72
C THR A 572 24.49 -0.81 32.67
N PRO A 573 25.47 -0.40 33.47
CA PRO A 573 26.77 -1.07 33.56
C PRO A 573 26.64 -2.57 33.90
N GLY A 574 27.39 -3.42 33.23
CA GLY A 574 27.32 -4.87 33.41
C GLY A 574 26.13 -5.57 32.78
N ALA A 575 25.26 -4.83 32.10
CA ALA A 575 24.06 -5.37 31.44
C ALA A 575 24.39 -6.10 30.13
N TRP A 576 23.45 -6.96 29.72
CA TRP A 576 23.41 -7.49 28.38
C TRP A 576 22.37 -6.75 27.55
N LEU A 577 22.73 -6.37 26.33
CA LEU A 577 21.85 -5.74 25.37
C LEU A 577 21.76 -6.59 24.13
N LEU A 578 20.55 -6.73 23.57
CA LEU A 578 20.36 -7.26 22.24
C LEU A 578 20.36 -6.08 21.26
N ALA A 579 21.20 -6.13 20.23
CA ALA A 579 21.43 -5.02 19.33
C ALA A 579 21.33 -5.43 17.86
N TYR A 580 20.83 -4.52 17.05
CA TYR A 580 21.09 -4.45 15.61
C TYR A 580 22.08 -3.32 15.37
N VAL A 581 23.27 -3.62 14.87
CA VAL A 581 24.34 -2.63 14.66
C VAL A 581 24.75 -2.57 13.20
N ARG A 582 24.55 -1.40 12.60
CA ARG A 582 25.04 -1.04 11.29
C ARG A 582 25.87 0.25 11.42
N GLY A 583 27.14 0.09 11.54
CA GLY A 583 28.07 1.15 11.89
C GLY A 583 28.92 0.75 13.07
N GLN A 584 29.19 1.67 13.96
CA GLN A 584 30.03 1.42 15.14
C GLN A 584 29.31 1.86 16.41
N LEU A 585 29.12 0.92 17.34
CA LEU A 585 28.68 1.18 18.69
C LEU A 585 29.90 1.39 19.56
N THR A 586 29.96 2.54 20.22
CA THR A 586 31.11 2.97 21.03
C THR A 586 30.66 3.21 22.47
N ALA A 587 31.42 2.72 23.42
CA ALA A 587 31.24 2.95 24.86
C ALA A 587 31.66 4.36 25.27
N SER A 588 31.24 4.81 26.46
CA SER A 588 31.61 6.12 27.04
C SER A 588 33.12 6.31 27.23
N ASP A 589 33.85 5.22 27.37
CA ASP A 589 35.31 5.23 27.47
C ASP A 589 36.05 5.23 26.12
N GLY A 590 35.31 5.37 25.00
CA GLY A 590 35.85 5.43 23.65
C GLY A 590 36.11 4.06 23.01
N ARG A 591 35.92 2.94 23.71
CA ARG A 591 36.08 1.61 23.13
C ARG A 591 34.94 1.27 22.15
N ALA A 592 35.29 0.67 21.04
CA ALA A 592 34.30 0.06 20.16
C ALA A 592 33.75 -1.23 20.81
N LEU A 593 32.48 -1.29 21.10
CA LEU A 593 31.80 -2.48 21.60
C LEU A 593 31.48 -3.45 20.47
N VAL A 594 30.94 -2.94 19.40
CA VAL A 594 30.58 -3.71 18.18
C VAL A 594 30.67 -2.80 16.97
N GLY A 595 31.16 -3.34 15.87
CA GLY A 595 31.14 -2.71 14.57
C GLY A 595 30.68 -3.69 13.48
N GLY A 596 29.99 -3.19 12.46
CA GLY A 596 29.55 -4.06 11.37
C GLY A 596 28.66 -3.40 10.35
N LEU A 597 28.35 -4.17 9.32
CA LEU A 597 27.53 -3.77 8.18
C LEU A 597 26.03 -4.13 8.35
N GLY A 598 25.58 -4.29 9.59
CA GLY A 598 24.24 -4.72 9.97
C GLY A 598 24.27 -6.15 10.55
N ALA A 599 24.45 -6.28 11.84
CA ALA A 599 24.47 -7.56 12.52
C ALA A 599 23.54 -7.52 13.74
N PHE A 600 22.84 -8.63 13.97
CA PHE A 600 22.13 -8.88 15.23
C PHE A 600 23.10 -9.53 16.18
N THR A 601 23.26 -8.96 17.37
CA THR A 601 24.24 -9.46 18.31
C THR A 601 23.84 -9.18 19.76
N TRP A 602 24.32 -10.03 20.65
CA TRP A 602 24.31 -9.78 22.10
C TRP A 602 25.57 -9.01 22.48
N ILE A 603 25.38 -7.93 23.24
CA ILE A 603 26.46 -7.07 23.69
C ILE A 603 26.48 -7.08 25.22
N SER A 604 27.60 -7.46 25.79
CA SER A 604 27.86 -7.26 27.22
C SER A 604 28.39 -5.85 27.43
N ILE A 605 27.69 -5.06 28.22
CA ILE A 605 28.16 -3.73 28.62
C ILE A 605 29.16 -3.89 29.73
N PRO A 606 30.39 -3.36 29.57
CA PRO A 606 31.38 -3.44 30.64
C PRO A 606 30.93 -2.75 31.93
N PRO A 607 31.34 -3.21 33.12
CA PRO A 607 30.87 -2.63 34.38
C PRO A 607 31.23 -1.16 34.61
N ASN A 608 32.19 -0.65 33.86
CA ASN A 608 32.65 0.75 33.92
C ASN A 608 32.04 1.64 32.83
N VAL A 609 31.09 1.13 32.02
CA VAL A 609 30.43 1.86 30.93
C VAL A 609 29.01 2.21 31.34
N ASP A 610 28.70 3.48 31.39
CA ASP A 610 27.40 4.03 31.76
C ASP A 610 26.61 4.58 30.59
N SER A 611 27.25 4.74 29.43
CA SER A 611 26.60 5.24 28.23
C SER A 611 27.26 4.71 26.95
N VAL A 612 26.46 4.68 25.85
CA VAL A 612 26.91 4.23 24.53
C VAL A 612 26.45 5.23 23.47
N SER A 613 27.22 5.34 22.38
CA SER A 613 26.90 6.14 21.23
C SER A 613 27.06 5.33 19.94
N CYS A 614 26.35 5.73 18.88
CA CYS A 614 26.38 5.06 17.59
C CYS A 614 26.82 5.98 16.46
N ALA A 615 27.86 5.57 15.75
CA ALA A 615 28.21 6.14 14.46
C ALA A 615 27.62 5.25 13.35
N GLY A 616 26.43 5.59 12.89
CA GLY A 616 25.63 4.81 11.93
C GLY A 616 24.21 4.55 12.45
N LEU A 617 23.63 3.41 12.11
CA LEU A 617 22.36 2.94 12.64
C LEU A 617 22.60 1.86 13.67
N CYS A 618 22.24 2.14 14.92
CA CYS A 618 22.22 1.13 15.98
C CYS A 618 20.86 1.19 16.68
N GLU A 619 20.28 0.03 16.84
CA GLU A 619 19.07 -0.16 17.62
C GLU A 619 19.35 -1.12 18.76
N LEU A 620 18.94 -0.76 19.95
CA LEU A 620 19.13 -1.59 21.14
C LEU A 620 17.78 -1.96 21.74
N VAL A 621 17.68 -3.20 22.21
CA VAL A 621 16.65 -3.59 23.16
C VAL A 621 17.24 -3.51 24.55
N ALA A 622 16.73 -2.56 25.34
CA ALA A 622 17.24 -2.33 26.67
C ALA A 622 16.89 -3.50 27.62
N GLU A 623 17.81 -3.80 28.54
CA GLU A 623 17.72 -4.90 29.50
C GLU A 623 16.44 -4.92 30.35
N SER A 624 15.99 -3.75 30.82
CA SER A 624 14.78 -3.61 31.63
C SER A 624 13.48 -4.07 30.96
N ARG A 625 13.56 -4.55 29.73
CA ARG A 625 12.43 -4.93 28.87
C ARG A 625 12.39 -6.39 28.51
N PHE A 626 13.42 -7.13 28.84
CA PHE A 626 13.38 -8.58 28.83
C PHE A 626 12.71 -9.06 30.12
N PHE A 627 11.73 -9.89 29.95
CA PHE A 627 10.76 -10.33 30.93
C PHE A 627 11.34 -11.24 32.02
N PRO A 628 10.61 -11.44 33.12
CA PRO A 628 11.02 -12.25 34.24
C PRO A 628 11.20 -13.72 33.91
N ALA A 629 12.16 -14.36 34.57
CA ALA A 629 12.28 -15.81 34.55
C ALA A 629 11.13 -16.42 35.38
N ILE A 630 10.12 -16.95 34.71
CA ILE A 630 9.14 -17.83 35.34
C ILE A 630 9.73 -19.25 35.34
N PRO A 631 9.55 -20.04 36.40
CA PRO A 631 9.95 -21.44 36.39
C PRO A 631 9.25 -22.17 35.26
N LEU A 632 10.02 -22.60 34.27
CA LEU A 632 9.47 -23.31 33.12
C LEU A 632 9.16 -24.75 33.50
N HIS A 633 8.03 -25.27 33.10
CA HIS A 633 7.76 -26.70 33.16
C HIS A 633 8.78 -27.44 32.29
N GLN A 634 9.49 -28.39 32.88
CA GLN A 634 10.47 -29.20 32.16
C GLN A 634 9.75 -30.21 31.26
N GLY A 635 9.70 -29.90 29.98
CA GLY A 635 9.21 -30.79 28.94
C GLY A 635 9.50 -30.22 27.55
N ALA A 636 9.94 -31.08 26.63
CA ALA A 636 10.17 -30.65 25.26
C ALA A 636 8.84 -30.19 24.63
N VAL A 637 8.82 -28.97 24.09
CA VAL A 637 7.70 -28.46 23.29
C VAL A 637 7.66 -29.27 22.00
N ARG A 638 6.50 -29.84 21.67
CA ARG A 638 6.30 -30.55 20.42
C ARG A 638 5.31 -29.77 19.57
N THR A 639 5.70 -29.52 18.32
CA THR A 639 4.84 -28.95 17.29
C THR A 639 4.48 -30.04 16.30
N ALA A 640 3.22 -30.12 15.95
CA ALA A 640 2.74 -31.01 14.89
C ALA A 640 1.83 -30.22 13.95
N ALA A 641 2.01 -30.37 12.64
CA ALA A 641 1.09 -29.82 11.66
C ALA A 641 -0.33 -30.35 11.88
N LEU A 642 -1.30 -29.45 11.80
CA LEU A 642 -2.72 -29.80 11.85
C LEU A 642 -3.33 -29.81 10.45
N PRO A 643 -4.23 -30.76 10.14
CA PRO A 643 -5.01 -30.70 8.92
C PRO A 643 -6.01 -29.54 9.00
N PHE A 644 -6.14 -28.81 7.90
CA PHE A 644 -7.06 -27.68 7.82
C PHE A 644 -7.54 -27.44 6.39
N ASP A 645 -8.69 -26.79 6.25
CA ASP A 645 -9.18 -26.21 5.01
C ASP A 645 -9.05 -24.67 5.11
N GLN A 646 -8.44 -24.06 4.11
CA GLN A 646 -8.52 -22.61 3.92
C GLN A 646 -9.78 -22.31 3.11
N ILE A 647 -10.80 -21.75 3.77
CA ILE A 647 -12.07 -21.34 3.13
C ILE A 647 -11.89 -19.98 2.44
N ALA A 648 -11.16 -19.08 3.10
CA ALA A 648 -10.74 -17.78 2.60
C ALA A 648 -9.38 -17.40 3.24
N PRO A 649 -8.64 -16.42 2.74
CA PRO A 649 -7.39 -15.99 3.37
C PRO A 649 -7.53 -15.58 4.84
N TRP A 650 -8.73 -15.23 5.25
CA TRP A 650 -9.09 -14.78 6.60
C TRP A 650 -9.96 -15.80 7.36
N LEU A 651 -10.16 -17.01 6.83
CA LEU A 651 -11.03 -18.03 7.42
C LEU A 651 -10.46 -19.43 7.20
N TYR A 652 -10.06 -20.10 8.29
CA TYR A 652 -9.58 -21.46 8.29
C TYR A 652 -10.50 -22.37 9.14
N ARG A 653 -10.67 -23.60 8.69
CA ARG A 653 -11.29 -24.69 9.45
C ARG A 653 -10.22 -25.71 9.79
N VAL A 654 -9.85 -25.81 11.04
CA VAL A 654 -8.87 -26.77 11.55
C VAL A 654 -9.59 -28.03 12.01
N HIS A 655 -9.23 -29.16 11.44
CA HIS A 655 -9.95 -30.41 11.66
C HIS A 655 -9.53 -31.10 12.96
N GLY A 656 -10.52 -31.71 13.61
CA GLY A 656 -10.45 -32.74 14.63
C GLY A 656 -9.23 -32.73 15.56
N ILE A 657 -9.09 -31.70 16.38
CA ILE A 657 -7.96 -31.62 17.30
C ILE A 657 -8.18 -32.64 18.42
N ALA A 658 -7.55 -33.81 18.28
CA ALA A 658 -7.63 -34.88 19.28
C ALA A 658 -6.36 -34.91 20.14
N GLY A 659 -6.51 -35.32 21.40
CA GLY A 659 -5.41 -35.58 22.32
C GLY A 659 -5.02 -34.41 23.25
N ALA A 660 -3.78 -34.41 23.74
CA ALA A 660 -3.29 -33.46 24.72
C ALA A 660 -2.77 -32.14 24.11
N VAL A 661 -3.44 -31.64 23.07
CA VAL A 661 -3.07 -30.34 22.48
C VAL A 661 -3.45 -29.23 23.44
N ALA A 662 -2.45 -28.46 23.87
CA ALA A 662 -2.67 -27.34 24.77
C ALA A 662 -3.00 -26.05 24.02
N LEU A 663 -2.54 -25.92 22.74
CA LEU A 663 -2.65 -24.68 21.99
C LEU A 663 -2.66 -24.95 20.48
N VAL A 664 -3.47 -24.17 19.75
CA VAL A 664 -3.45 -24.08 18.29
C VAL A 664 -2.66 -22.83 17.90
N ARG A 665 -1.69 -22.98 17.01
CA ARG A 665 -0.89 -21.88 16.45
C ARG A 665 -1.24 -21.64 15.00
N LEU A 666 -1.45 -20.36 14.65
CA LEU A 666 -1.46 -19.87 13.27
C LEU A 666 -0.18 -19.08 13.03
N ASN A 667 0.66 -19.54 12.12
CA ASN A 667 1.95 -18.95 11.79
C ASN A 667 1.81 -17.72 10.88
N GLU A 668 1.03 -16.78 11.35
CA GLU A 668 0.83 -15.46 10.76
C GLU A 668 0.92 -14.40 11.85
N ARG A 669 1.19 -13.15 11.42
CA ARG A 669 1.36 -12.01 12.33
C ARG A 669 0.19 -11.93 13.32
N TYR A 670 0.54 -11.79 14.59
CA TYR A 670 -0.44 -11.58 15.65
C TYR A 670 -1.30 -10.36 15.35
N ASP A 671 -2.58 -10.58 15.32
CA ASP A 671 -3.58 -9.53 15.19
C ASP A 671 -4.74 -9.84 16.12
N PRO A 672 -5.15 -8.89 17.00
CA PRO A 672 -6.26 -9.11 17.94
C PRO A 672 -7.61 -9.34 17.25
N GLY A 673 -7.72 -9.01 15.95
CA GLY A 673 -8.90 -9.32 15.14
C GLY A 673 -9.01 -10.79 14.75
N TRP A 674 -7.97 -11.62 14.94
CA TRP A 674 -8.09 -13.05 14.81
C TRP A 674 -8.78 -13.65 16.03
N ILE A 675 -9.84 -14.40 15.82
CA ILE A 675 -10.53 -15.17 16.84
C ILE A 675 -10.57 -16.66 16.47
N ALA A 676 -10.53 -17.52 17.47
CA ALA A 676 -10.79 -18.95 17.27
C ALA A 676 -12.11 -19.33 17.91
N LEU A 677 -12.94 -20.02 17.15
CA LEU A 677 -14.25 -20.53 17.59
C LEU A 677 -14.24 -22.06 17.66
N ARG A 678 -14.60 -22.60 18.81
CA ARG A 678 -14.79 -24.03 18.99
C ARG A 678 -16.15 -24.29 19.62
N ALA A 679 -17.03 -25.02 18.96
CA ALA A 679 -18.40 -25.24 19.42
C ALA A 679 -19.10 -23.92 19.84
N TRP A 680 -18.92 -22.85 19.09
CA TRP A 680 -19.46 -21.49 19.32
C TRP A 680 -18.84 -20.74 20.52
N HIS A 681 -17.84 -21.28 21.19
CA HIS A 681 -17.08 -20.58 22.23
C HIS A 681 -15.82 -19.97 21.64
N VAL A 682 -15.56 -18.72 21.99
CA VAL A 682 -14.32 -18.03 21.67
C VAL A 682 -13.20 -18.54 22.56
N LEU A 683 -12.11 -18.99 21.94
CA LEU A 683 -10.94 -19.46 22.67
C LEU A 683 -10.04 -18.28 23.10
N PRO A 684 -9.38 -18.38 24.26
CA PRO A 684 -8.43 -17.35 24.69
C PRO A 684 -7.30 -17.20 23.67
N HIS A 685 -7.11 -15.96 23.18
CA HIS A 685 -6.11 -15.59 22.19
C HIS A 685 -4.84 -15.12 22.89
N VAL A 686 -3.70 -15.64 22.50
CA VAL A 686 -2.38 -15.31 23.03
C VAL A 686 -1.39 -15.07 21.91
N ARG A 687 -0.41 -14.22 22.18
CA ARG A 687 0.69 -13.98 21.26
C ARG A 687 1.82 -14.98 21.51
N LEU A 688 2.26 -15.65 20.45
CA LEU A 688 3.36 -16.60 20.49
C LEU A 688 4.67 -15.99 19.99
N ALA A 689 5.75 -16.74 20.13
CA ALA A 689 7.04 -16.40 19.57
C ALA A 689 6.96 -16.04 18.08
N LEU A 690 7.80 -15.10 17.64
CA LEU A 690 7.74 -14.42 16.33
C LEU A 690 6.44 -13.69 16.10
N ALA A 691 5.79 -13.25 17.18
CA ALA A 691 4.46 -12.63 17.18
C ALA A 691 3.44 -13.37 16.31
N ALA A 692 3.40 -14.70 16.40
CA ALA A 692 2.37 -15.52 15.80
C ALA A 692 1.11 -15.56 16.67
N ASN A 693 -0.03 -15.95 16.06
CA ASN A 693 -1.28 -16.13 16.79
C ASN A 693 -1.32 -17.49 17.47
N GLY A 694 -1.89 -17.53 18.68
CA GLY A 694 -2.15 -18.77 19.42
C GLY A 694 -3.46 -18.76 20.16
N TRP A 695 -4.08 -19.93 20.31
CA TRP A 695 -5.33 -20.07 21.09
C TRP A 695 -5.26 -21.27 22.01
N MET A 696 -5.56 -21.01 23.29
CA MET A 696 -5.54 -22.03 24.33
C MET A 696 -6.79 -22.93 24.25
N LEU A 697 -6.58 -24.22 24.33
CA LEU A 697 -7.64 -25.23 24.33
C LEU A 697 -7.93 -25.65 25.76
N ALA A 698 -9.12 -25.31 26.26
CA ALA A 698 -9.55 -25.65 27.63
C ALA A 698 -10.04 -27.11 27.77
N ASP A 699 -10.48 -27.72 26.67
CA ASP A 699 -11.02 -29.08 26.69
C ASP A 699 -10.34 -30.00 25.65
N ARG A 700 -10.46 -31.30 25.84
CA ARG A 700 -9.86 -32.32 24.97
C ARG A 700 -10.86 -32.92 23.95
N SER A 701 -12.00 -32.25 23.71
CA SER A 701 -12.98 -32.73 22.73
C SER A 701 -12.44 -32.66 21.31
N SER A 702 -12.68 -33.68 20.51
CA SER A 702 -12.26 -33.73 19.10
C SER A 702 -13.21 -32.95 18.18
N ARG A 703 -13.27 -31.62 18.34
CA ARG A 703 -14.11 -30.77 17.51
C ARG A 703 -13.25 -29.85 16.64
N ASP A 704 -13.81 -29.47 15.50
CA ASP A 704 -13.18 -28.49 14.61
C ASP A 704 -13.04 -27.12 15.30
N VAL A 705 -11.98 -26.41 14.93
CA VAL A 705 -11.74 -25.03 15.33
C VAL A 705 -11.78 -24.16 14.09
N PHE A 706 -12.58 -23.08 14.15
CA PHE A 706 -12.60 -22.07 13.09
C PHE A 706 -11.74 -20.89 13.52
N LEU A 707 -10.75 -20.53 12.70
CA LEU A 707 -9.94 -19.33 12.85
C LEU A 707 -10.49 -18.26 11.92
N VAL A 708 -10.94 -17.14 12.48
CA VAL A 708 -11.62 -16.08 11.74
C VAL A 708 -10.95 -14.75 12.05
N GLN A 709 -10.57 -14.02 11.02
CA GLN A 709 -10.17 -12.62 11.17
C GLN A 709 -11.41 -11.74 11.05
N ILE A 710 -11.87 -11.21 12.20
CA ILE A 710 -13.19 -10.59 12.32
C ILE A 710 -13.30 -9.28 11.51
N THR A 711 -12.24 -8.50 11.42
CA THR A 711 -12.23 -7.26 10.62
C THR A 711 -12.44 -7.58 9.15
N ALA A 712 -11.73 -8.59 8.64
CA ALA A 712 -11.88 -9.06 7.26
C ALA A 712 -13.31 -9.54 6.97
N PHE A 713 -13.91 -10.27 7.91
CA PHE A 713 -15.31 -10.69 7.80
C PHE A 713 -16.27 -9.52 7.71
N LEU A 714 -16.09 -8.49 8.55
CA LEU A 714 -16.94 -7.29 8.54
C LEU A 714 -16.73 -6.47 7.26
N GLN A 715 -15.49 -6.40 6.75
CA GLN A 715 -15.20 -5.75 5.46
C GLN A 715 -15.93 -6.44 4.31
N GLN A 716 -15.92 -7.78 4.26
CA GLN A 716 -16.63 -8.53 3.22
C GLN A 716 -18.15 -8.28 3.24
N ILE A 717 -18.75 -8.16 4.43
CA ILE A 717 -20.17 -7.77 4.55
C ILE A 717 -20.40 -6.34 4.00
N ALA A 718 -19.50 -5.42 4.33
CA ALA A 718 -19.58 -4.04 3.87
C ALA A 718 -19.40 -3.95 2.34
N GLU A 719 -18.50 -4.73 1.75
CA GLU A 719 -18.31 -4.85 0.30
C GLU A 719 -19.56 -5.36 -0.40
N LEU A 720 -20.19 -6.39 0.16
CA LEU A 720 -21.46 -6.91 -0.37
C LEU A 720 -22.55 -5.83 -0.36
N ALA A 721 -22.63 -5.04 0.71
CA ALA A 721 -23.56 -3.91 0.78
C ALA A 721 -23.26 -2.85 -0.32
N GLY A 722 -21.98 -2.55 -0.56
CA GLY A 722 -21.54 -1.67 -1.64
C GLY A 722 -21.94 -2.18 -3.03
N VAL A 723 -21.72 -3.46 -3.29
CA VAL A 723 -22.12 -4.11 -4.56
C VAL A 723 -23.65 -4.02 -4.78
N VAL A 724 -24.43 -4.37 -3.77
CA VAL A 724 -25.91 -4.29 -3.84
C VAL A 724 -26.36 -2.84 -4.08
N CYS A 725 -25.73 -1.88 -3.44
CA CYS A 725 -25.98 -0.46 -3.65
C CYS A 725 -25.71 -0.04 -5.10
N VAL A 726 -24.57 -0.42 -5.68
CA VAL A 726 -24.20 -0.10 -7.06
C VAL A 726 -25.15 -0.74 -8.06
N LEU A 727 -25.50 -2.01 -7.89
CA LEU A 727 -26.48 -2.69 -8.77
C LEU A 727 -27.85 -2.00 -8.72
N SER A 728 -28.27 -1.52 -7.55
CA SER A 728 -29.51 -0.75 -7.39
C SER A 728 -29.47 0.59 -8.11
N LEU A 729 -28.31 1.29 -8.07
CA LEU A 729 -28.11 2.54 -8.82
C LEU A 729 -28.12 2.32 -10.33
N LEU A 730 -27.48 1.27 -10.82
CA LEU A 730 -27.47 0.92 -12.25
C LEU A 730 -28.90 0.63 -12.73
N LYS A 731 -29.68 -0.11 -11.95
CA LYS A 731 -31.12 -0.33 -12.23
C LYS A 731 -31.92 0.98 -12.26
N ALA A 732 -31.64 1.89 -11.31
CA ALA A 732 -32.28 3.21 -11.28
C ALA A 732 -31.88 4.08 -12.49
N LEU A 733 -30.61 4.03 -12.92
CA LEU A 733 -30.09 4.75 -14.07
C LEU A 733 -30.82 4.31 -15.38
N VAL A 734 -31.04 3.01 -15.56
CA VAL A 734 -31.77 2.47 -16.73
C VAL A 734 -33.21 2.96 -16.76
N ARG A 735 -33.82 3.20 -15.61
CA ARG A 735 -35.18 3.69 -15.46
C ARG A 735 -35.30 5.22 -15.54
N GLU A 736 -34.18 5.95 -15.44
CA GLU A 736 -34.24 7.40 -15.65
C GLU A 736 -34.73 7.74 -17.07
N PRO A 737 -35.84 8.49 -17.19
CA PRO A 737 -36.31 8.88 -18.51
C PRO A 737 -35.23 9.70 -19.21
N THR A 738 -34.80 9.25 -20.40
CA THR A 738 -33.92 10.02 -21.28
C THR A 738 -34.62 11.31 -21.66
N LYS A 739 -34.51 12.34 -20.81
CA LYS A 739 -34.85 13.69 -21.26
C LYS A 739 -33.90 13.99 -22.43
N ARG A 740 -34.45 13.89 -23.67
CA ARG A 740 -33.72 14.33 -24.87
C ARG A 740 -33.33 15.79 -24.65
N VAL A 741 -32.03 16.02 -24.59
CA VAL A 741 -31.42 17.36 -24.59
C VAL A 741 -31.36 17.88 -26.01
#